data_3c2a8f00c2bac4a2de7bfa2c28232aeb
#
_entry.id   3c2a8f00c2bac4a2de7bfa2c28232aeb
#
_cell.length_a   1.000
_cell.length_b   1.000
_cell.length_c   1.000
_cell.angle_alpha   90.00
_cell.angle_beta   90.00
_cell.angle_gamma   90.00
#
_symmetry.space_group_name_H-M   'P 1'
#
loop_
_entity.id
_entity.type
_entity.pdbx_description
1 polymer ?
#
loop_
_entity_poly.entity_id
_entity_poly.type
_entity_poly.pdbx_seq_one_letter_code
_entity_poly.pdbx_strand_id
1 'polypeptide(L)'
;MSDFSPGQRWISDGEAELGLGTVLSNDFRSVTILFSASQETRTYNTRQAPLTRVMFGSGDRVLSADGWKMIVDESRESRGLITYVGEDEHGNLRELPEAKLADTMQFDQARDRLLTGQVDRNDWFDLRFRTLHHFQRIERHPALGLSGPRIDLIPHQLYIADEVSRRHAPRVLLADEVGLGKTIEAGLILHRLLLNGRIERALILVPDSLTHQWLVELLRRFSLDVRLLNETQSQAHGLANPFETAQLVLASQNWLFANPHRQEQAEASQFDLLIVDEAHHLAWSEEESGASYQCVERLSSKIPGLLLLTATPEQMGLASHFARLRLLDPERYHDFERFKEEEQHYGEVAGAIDALERLPGDAEAREAIDAVVDDRDSQALLATLANPEADAAQHESARGQLREALLDRHGTGRVMFRNSRRHVGGFPERRLHRVSLEMPPAYRRVVRRLERDEDYLDELLIESEMDHPDVLIYPDAMYRALSNDPLNVEPWWHIDRRINWLLERLSDDGEEGFANDKVLIIAHHRDTALGLAEGLRVLGGIHAPVFHEGLSLIERDRAAAAFADEEDGSQVLVCSEIGSEGRNFQFCRHLVMFDLPQHPDQLEQRIGRLDRIGQKHAIELHVPTFVGSPGERLLRWYHEGMDAFSAPHGVGSDLFEAFGDALADALLDDDSLNEIIAETRTLFSARLAEQDAGRNRLLELNACRPAKAEAVIEAIRELDHDPALPRYIERALDIFGVDSQELGAGIMHLQPSPQMLDGLPGLVKGEEGFSATFDRARALSRDDIQRLSWEHPLTREMMGRILDGTMGNTALALLRHPAISSGRLMAELVFRTHCPAPRSLHLNRFLPPTAVRVLLDESGANLTGKISFTGLSQNLQKVNKSMARDLIKSRHDQLRELLTQGESEAERELPSIIEAGEKRMREQLDGELARLQALAEHNPAVRDVEIDALSRERQALSDAMESTRLRLDSVRVIITADPKGR
;
A
#
# COMPACT_ATOMS: atom_id res chain seq x y z
N MET A 1 -33.24 6.34 -24.97
CA MET A 1 -32.52 5.53 -25.95
C MET A 1 -31.08 5.64 -25.53
N SER A 2 -30.34 4.56 -25.52
CA SER A 2 -28.93 4.61 -25.15
C SER A 2 -28.15 5.38 -26.21
N ASP A 3 -27.32 6.34 -25.80
CA ASP A 3 -26.51 7.15 -26.70
C ASP A 3 -25.40 6.32 -27.40
N PHE A 4 -25.23 5.05 -27.03
CA PHE A 4 -24.17 4.17 -27.52
C PHE A 4 -24.72 3.13 -28.50
N SER A 5 -24.06 3.00 -29.66
CA SER A 5 -24.33 1.95 -30.65
C SER A 5 -23.02 1.24 -31.05
N PRO A 6 -23.04 -0.11 -31.19
CA PRO A 6 -21.86 -0.84 -31.63
C PRO A 6 -21.26 -0.27 -32.93
N GLY A 7 -19.96 -0.09 -32.93
CA GLY A 7 -19.21 0.51 -34.04
C GLY A 7 -19.00 2.02 -33.94
N GLN A 8 -19.63 2.71 -33.00
CA GLN A 8 -19.34 4.12 -32.71
C GLN A 8 -17.95 4.30 -32.15
N ARG A 9 -17.38 5.48 -32.40
CA ARG A 9 -16.03 5.83 -31.97
C ARG A 9 -16.09 6.84 -30.84
N TRP A 10 -15.43 6.50 -29.71
CA TRP A 10 -15.42 7.26 -28.47
C TRP A 10 -14.00 7.39 -27.92
N ILE A 11 -13.72 8.47 -27.20
CA ILE A 11 -12.50 8.63 -26.40
C ILE A 11 -12.87 8.63 -24.92
N SER A 12 -11.97 8.10 -24.09
CA SER A 12 -12.09 8.20 -22.64
C SER A 12 -11.62 9.60 -22.20
N ASP A 13 -12.47 10.33 -21.46
CA ASP A 13 -12.12 11.65 -20.95
C ASP A 13 -11.09 11.59 -19.82
N GLY A 14 -11.03 10.46 -19.11
CA GLY A 14 -10.09 10.23 -18.01
C GLY A 14 -8.84 9.42 -18.39
N GLU A 15 -8.81 8.80 -19.60
CA GLU A 15 -7.73 7.91 -20.04
C GLU A 15 -7.44 8.15 -21.52
N ALA A 16 -7.05 9.36 -21.84
CA ALA A 16 -6.82 9.77 -23.24
C ALA A 16 -5.71 8.98 -23.95
N GLU A 17 -4.80 8.39 -23.19
CA GLU A 17 -3.73 7.49 -23.65
C GLU A 17 -4.24 6.19 -24.29
N LEU A 18 -5.45 5.75 -23.98
CA LEU A 18 -6.06 4.58 -24.61
C LEU A 18 -6.31 4.78 -26.09
N GLY A 19 -6.39 6.01 -26.55
CA GLY A 19 -6.66 6.36 -27.95
C GLY A 19 -8.15 6.27 -28.29
N LEU A 20 -8.45 6.01 -29.56
CA LEU A 20 -9.81 5.95 -30.06
C LEU A 20 -10.44 4.57 -29.84
N GLY A 21 -11.46 4.51 -29.00
CA GLY A 21 -12.20 3.28 -28.70
C GLY A 21 -13.36 3.03 -29.64
N THR A 22 -13.71 1.77 -29.83
CA THR A 22 -14.88 1.29 -30.59
C THR A 22 -15.87 0.62 -29.66
N VAL A 23 -17.13 1.02 -29.69
CA VAL A 23 -18.18 0.33 -28.93
C VAL A 23 -18.35 -1.08 -29.46
N LEU A 24 -18.11 -2.07 -28.61
CA LEU A 24 -18.33 -3.49 -28.92
C LEU A 24 -19.76 -3.92 -28.62
N SER A 25 -20.23 -3.58 -27.45
CA SER A 25 -21.56 -3.93 -26.98
C SER A 25 -22.12 -2.85 -26.07
N ASN A 26 -23.43 -2.76 -26.02
CA ASN A 26 -24.14 -1.86 -25.14
C ASN A 26 -25.37 -2.59 -24.61
N ASP A 27 -25.49 -2.69 -23.29
CA ASP A 27 -26.70 -3.13 -22.64
C ASP A 27 -27.29 -1.97 -21.77
N PHE A 28 -28.43 -2.21 -21.12
CA PHE A 28 -29.17 -1.11 -20.48
C PHE A 28 -28.41 -0.33 -19.43
N ARG A 29 -27.32 -0.89 -18.86
CA ARG A 29 -26.56 -0.31 -17.75
C ARG A 29 -25.08 -0.10 -18.05
N SER A 30 -24.53 -0.82 -19.03
CA SER A 30 -23.09 -0.78 -19.32
C SER A 30 -22.81 -0.71 -20.81
N VAL A 31 -21.71 -0.06 -21.18
CA VAL A 31 -21.14 -0.03 -22.51
C VAL A 31 -19.72 -0.55 -22.46
N THR A 32 -19.43 -1.50 -23.35
CA THR A 32 -18.09 -2.08 -23.48
C THR A 32 -17.40 -1.52 -24.70
N ILE A 33 -16.20 -0.97 -24.52
CA ILE A 33 -15.42 -0.30 -25.55
C ILE A 33 -14.06 -0.96 -25.65
N LEU A 34 -13.65 -1.27 -26.89
CA LEU A 34 -12.32 -1.74 -27.23
C LEU A 34 -11.46 -0.56 -27.70
N PHE A 35 -10.36 -0.32 -27.04
CA PHE A 35 -9.33 0.63 -27.43
C PHE A 35 -8.23 -0.14 -28.18
N SER A 36 -8.35 -0.20 -29.49
CA SER A 36 -7.47 -1.07 -30.33
C SER A 36 -6.00 -0.62 -30.28
N ALA A 37 -5.73 0.67 -30.11
CA ALA A 37 -4.36 1.19 -30.05
C ALA A 37 -3.60 0.70 -28.80
N SER A 38 -4.27 0.56 -27.68
CA SER A 38 -3.72 0.03 -26.41
C SER A 38 -4.05 -1.44 -26.18
N GLN A 39 -4.86 -2.06 -27.04
CA GLN A 39 -5.38 -3.42 -26.91
C GLN A 39 -6.18 -3.69 -25.63
N GLU A 40 -6.79 -2.65 -25.09
CA GLU A 40 -7.56 -2.74 -23.85
C GLU A 40 -9.05 -2.65 -24.08
N THR A 41 -9.82 -3.39 -23.28
CA THR A 41 -11.28 -3.34 -23.26
C THR A 41 -11.74 -2.75 -21.93
N ARG A 42 -12.61 -1.75 -21.98
CA ARG A 42 -13.19 -1.09 -20.81
C ARG A 42 -14.70 -1.19 -20.82
N THR A 43 -15.28 -1.37 -19.63
CA THR A 43 -16.74 -1.35 -19.45
C THR A 43 -17.12 -0.19 -18.53
N TYR A 44 -17.99 0.68 -19.04
CA TYR A 44 -18.44 1.89 -18.35
C TYR A 44 -19.93 1.80 -18.05
N ASN A 45 -20.35 2.47 -16.97
CA ASN A 45 -21.77 2.68 -16.69
C ASN A 45 -22.34 3.70 -17.68
N THR A 46 -23.39 3.34 -18.45
CA THR A 46 -23.96 4.17 -19.52
C THR A 46 -24.45 5.55 -19.06
N ARG A 47 -24.78 5.75 -17.76
CA ARG A 47 -25.28 7.03 -17.24
C ARG A 47 -24.18 7.99 -16.81
N GLN A 48 -22.99 7.50 -16.52
CA GLN A 48 -21.88 8.28 -15.96
C GLN A 48 -20.55 7.97 -16.66
N ALA A 49 -20.59 7.41 -17.85
CA ALA A 49 -19.39 7.11 -18.61
C ALA A 49 -18.60 8.39 -18.91
N PRO A 50 -17.35 8.50 -18.49
CA PRO A 50 -16.49 9.64 -18.85
C PRO A 50 -15.98 9.46 -20.29
N LEU A 51 -16.89 9.54 -21.23
CA LEU A 51 -16.65 9.24 -22.63
C LEU A 51 -17.18 10.36 -23.52
N THR A 52 -16.36 10.82 -24.45
CA THR A 52 -16.75 11.78 -25.48
C THR A 52 -16.82 11.12 -26.83
N ARG A 53 -17.96 11.23 -27.53
CA ARG A 53 -18.12 10.72 -28.88
C ARG A 53 -17.32 11.57 -29.86
N VAL A 54 -16.59 10.89 -30.73
CA VAL A 54 -15.78 11.53 -31.75
C VAL A 54 -16.60 11.78 -32.99
N MET A 55 -16.73 13.05 -33.40
CA MET A 55 -17.41 13.49 -34.61
C MET A 55 -16.58 14.53 -35.34
N PHE A 56 -16.47 14.40 -36.66
CA PHE A 56 -15.77 15.32 -37.54
C PHE A 56 -16.74 16.11 -38.40
N GLY A 57 -16.47 17.39 -38.56
CA GLY A 57 -17.21 18.29 -39.40
C GLY A 57 -16.54 18.58 -40.74
N SER A 58 -17.22 19.40 -41.58
CA SER A 58 -16.64 19.86 -42.85
C SER A 58 -15.35 20.63 -42.62
N GLY A 59 -14.30 20.26 -43.35
CA GLY A 59 -12.95 20.82 -43.26
C GLY A 59 -11.99 20.06 -42.33
N ASP A 60 -12.49 19.11 -41.54
CA ASP A 60 -11.65 18.28 -40.66
C ASP A 60 -10.87 17.24 -41.48
N ARG A 61 -9.65 16.95 -41.02
CA ARG A 61 -8.82 15.91 -41.60
C ARG A 61 -9.01 14.60 -40.85
N VAL A 62 -9.32 13.56 -41.55
CA VAL A 62 -9.51 12.21 -40.98
C VAL A 62 -8.53 11.22 -41.60
N LEU A 63 -8.07 10.26 -40.79
CA LEU A 63 -7.19 9.17 -41.18
C LEU A 63 -7.96 7.86 -41.18
N SER A 64 -7.89 7.12 -42.27
CA SER A 64 -8.42 5.75 -42.35
C SER A 64 -7.49 4.76 -41.65
N ALA A 65 -8.02 3.68 -41.12
CA ALA A 65 -7.26 2.52 -40.63
C ALA A 65 -6.31 1.94 -41.70
N ASP A 66 -6.63 2.12 -43.00
CA ASP A 66 -5.80 1.73 -44.12
C ASP A 66 -4.68 2.74 -44.44
N GLY A 67 -4.52 3.79 -43.67
CA GLY A 67 -3.42 4.77 -43.72
C GLY A 67 -3.62 5.92 -44.72
N TRP A 68 -4.74 6.03 -45.44
CA TRP A 68 -5.02 7.17 -46.30
C TRP A 68 -5.77 8.28 -45.56
N LYS A 69 -5.55 9.52 -46.00
CA LYS A 69 -6.13 10.71 -45.35
C LYS A 69 -7.15 11.33 -46.30
N MET A 70 -8.20 11.97 -45.71
CA MET A 70 -9.11 12.83 -46.44
C MET A 70 -9.52 14.04 -45.65
N ILE A 71 -10.03 15.09 -46.34
CA ILE A 71 -10.71 16.24 -45.75
C ILE A 71 -12.20 16.00 -45.84
N VAL A 72 -12.90 16.07 -44.70
CA VAL A 72 -14.34 15.87 -44.65
C VAL A 72 -15.08 17.03 -45.28
N ASP A 73 -15.95 16.76 -46.22
CA ASP A 73 -16.88 17.72 -46.79
C ASP A 73 -18.27 17.67 -46.16
N GLU A 74 -18.74 16.42 -45.92
CA GLU A 74 -20.06 16.13 -45.39
C GLU A 74 -19.98 14.89 -44.45
N SER A 75 -20.80 14.89 -43.41
CA SER A 75 -21.03 13.73 -42.54
C SER A 75 -22.47 13.26 -42.63
N ARG A 76 -22.69 11.95 -42.84
CA ARG A 76 -24.02 11.34 -42.94
C ARG A 76 -24.22 10.37 -41.81
N GLU A 77 -25.26 10.58 -41.00
CA GLU A 77 -25.62 9.68 -39.92
C GLU A 77 -26.71 8.67 -40.38
N SER A 78 -26.45 7.39 -40.14
CA SER A 78 -27.40 6.31 -40.40
C SER A 78 -27.36 5.28 -39.25
N ARG A 79 -28.49 5.04 -38.61
CA ARG A 79 -28.63 4.10 -37.47
C ARG A 79 -27.67 4.36 -36.31
N GLY A 80 -27.37 5.64 -36.04
CA GLY A 80 -26.45 6.05 -35.00
C GLY A 80 -24.97 5.98 -35.35
N LEU A 81 -24.60 5.54 -36.57
CA LEU A 81 -23.23 5.53 -37.09
C LEU A 81 -23.03 6.63 -38.12
N ILE A 82 -21.83 7.21 -38.15
CA ILE A 82 -21.45 8.29 -39.05
C ILE A 82 -20.59 7.75 -40.17
N THR A 83 -20.88 8.19 -41.41
CA THR A 83 -20.03 8.05 -42.59
C THR A 83 -19.58 9.42 -43.02
N TYR A 84 -18.27 9.62 -43.09
CA TYR A 84 -17.64 10.86 -43.56
C TYR A 84 -17.45 10.77 -45.07
N VAL A 85 -17.76 11.84 -45.77
CA VAL A 85 -17.57 11.96 -47.22
C VAL A 85 -16.65 13.13 -47.47
N GLY A 86 -15.64 12.99 -48.31
CA GLY A 86 -14.69 14.06 -48.61
C GLY A 86 -13.64 13.65 -49.64
N GLU A 87 -12.70 14.57 -49.91
CA GLU A 87 -11.63 14.36 -50.89
C GLU A 87 -10.35 13.81 -50.25
N ASP A 88 -9.75 12.77 -50.83
CA ASP A 88 -8.47 12.26 -50.40
C ASP A 88 -7.30 13.15 -50.85
N GLU A 89 -6.06 12.86 -50.48
CA GLU A 89 -4.85 13.63 -50.84
C GLU A 89 -4.60 13.71 -52.37
N HIS A 90 -5.35 12.96 -53.14
CA HIS A 90 -5.25 12.88 -54.62
C HIS A 90 -6.45 13.57 -55.30
N GLY A 91 -7.36 14.17 -54.51
CA GLY A 91 -8.57 14.83 -55.01
C GLY A 91 -9.69 13.86 -55.40
N ASN A 92 -9.64 12.60 -54.95
CA ASN A 92 -10.72 11.63 -55.21
C ASN A 92 -11.74 11.70 -54.11
N LEU A 93 -13.02 11.70 -54.45
CA LEU A 93 -14.10 11.62 -53.50
C LEU A 93 -14.11 10.24 -52.83
N ARG A 94 -14.08 10.17 -51.47
CA ARG A 94 -14.06 8.97 -50.68
C ARG A 94 -15.17 9.00 -49.62
N GLU A 95 -15.62 7.81 -49.22
CA GLU A 95 -16.50 7.64 -48.06
C GLU A 95 -15.75 6.83 -47.00
N LEU A 96 -15.75 7.32 -45.75
CA LEU A 96 -15.09 6.70 -44.62
C LEU A 96 -16.11 6.49 -43.46
N PRO A 97 -16.58 5.25 -43.25
CA PRO A 97 -17.38 4.93 -42.06
C PRO A 97 -16.58 5.17 -40.79
N GLU A 98 -17.21 5.70 -39.73
CA GLU A 98 -16.53 5.98 -38.45
C GLU A 98 -15.83 4.75 -37.87
N ALA A 99 -16.37 3.55 -38.04
CA ALA A 99 -15.75 2.30 -37.59
C ALA A 99 -14.41 2.00 -38.27
N LYS A 100 -14.11 2.65 -39.41
CA LYS A 100 -12.84 2.49 -40.15
C LYS A 100 -11.87 3.68 -39.96
N LEU A 101 -12.14 4.57 -39.00
CA LEU A 101 -11.18 5.57 -38.59
C LEU A 101 -9.95 4.92 -37.95
N ALA A 102 -8.78 5.49 -38.19
CA ALA A 102 -7.55 5.01 -37.56
C ALA A 102 -7.61 5.14 -36.04
N ASP A 103 -7.19 4.12 -35.33
CA ASP A 103 -7.22 4.08 -33.86
C ASP A 103 -6.26 5.09 -33.19
N THR A 104 -5.27 5.57 -33.95
CA THR A 104 -4.23 6.52 -33.51
C THR A 104 -4.50 7.96 -33.95
N MET A 105 -5.76 8.33 -34.17
CA MET A 105 -6.10 9.68 -34.60
C MET A 105 -5.75 10.75 -33.59
N GLN A 106 -5.19 11.87 -34.08
CA GLN A 106 -4.88 13.05 -33.27
C GLN A 106 -6.08 13.99 -33.24
N PHE A 107 -6.45 14.44 -32.01
CA PHE A 107 -7.47 15.45 -31.81
C PHE A 107 -6.81 16.78 -31.42
N ASP A 108 -6.79 17.75 -32.33
CA ASP A 108 -6.20 19.10 -32.13
C ASP A 108 -7.17 20.04 -31.42
N GLN A 109 -7.66 19.65 -30.24
CA GLN A 109 -8.60 20.50 -29.46
C GLN A 109 -8.04 21.90 -29.18
N ALA A 110 -6.73 22.03 -28.90
CA ALA A 110 -6.09 23.31 -28.64
C ALA A 110 -6.09 24.24 -29.89
N ARG A 111 -5.84 23.67 -31.06
CA ARG A 111 -5.85 24.39 -32.35
C ARG A 111 -7.25 24.92 -32.67
N ASP A 112 -8.27 24.07 -32.56
CA ASP A 112 -9.64 24.41 -32.92
C ASP A 112 -10.23 25.41 -31.92
N ARG A 113 -9.97 25.28 -30.63
CA ARG A 113 -10.37 26.27 -29.63
C ARG A 113 -9.71 27.60 -29.85
N LEU A 114 -8.43 27.65 -30.19
CA LEU A 114 -7.75 28.88 -30.50
C LEU A 114 -8.39 29.56 -31.70
N LEU A 115 -8.53 28.89 -32.83
CA LEU A 115 -9.02 29.45 -34.08
C LEU A 115 -10.48 29.88 -34.02
N THR A 116 -11.28 29.26 -33.13
CA THR A 116 -12.66 29.73 -32.83
C THR A 116 -12.71 30.85 -31.79
N GLY A 117 -11.56 31.27 -31.26
CA GLY A 117 -11.47 32.40 -30.30
C GLY A 117 -11.88 31.98 -28.86
N GLN A 118 -11.86 30.71 -28.56
CA GLN A 118 -12.03 30.19 -27.20
C GLN A 118 -10.69 30.24 -26.48
N VAL A 119 -10.55 31.17 -25.56
CA VAL A 119 -9.29 31.31 -24.78
C VAL A 119 -9.57 31.28 -23.29
N ASP A 120 -8.70 30.60 -22.60
CA ASP A 120 -8.69 30.49 -21.14
C ASP A 120 -7.85 31.61 -20.51
N ARG A 121 -7.81 31.63 -19.20
CA ARG A 121 -6.95 32.52 -18.43
C ARG A 121 -5.49 32.07 -18.57
N ASN A 122 -4.57 33.04 -18.59
CA ASN A 122 -3.14 32.76 -18.72
C ASN A 122 -2.58 31.94 -17.53
N ASP A 123 -3.12 32.12 -16.33
CA ASP A 123 -2.75 31.35 -15.15
C ASP A 123 -3.10 29.86 -15.29
N TRP A 124 -4.16 29.51 -16.04
CA TRP A 124 -4.52 28.15 -16.35
C TRP A 124 -3.52 27.49 -17.33
N PHE A 125 -3.07 28.23 -18.34
CA PHE A 125 -2.01 27.77 -19.24
C PHE A 125 -0.71 27.52 -18.47
N ASP A 126 -0.34 28.43 -17.58
CA ASP A 126 0.85 28.27 -16.74
C ASP A 126 0.73 27.04 -15.81
N LEU A 127 -0.44 26.80 -15.22
CA LEU A 127 -0.66 25.62 -14.39
C LEU A 127 -0.55 24.34 -15.23
N ARG A 128 -1.21 24.28 -16.42
CA ARG A 128 -1.15 23.13 -17.32
C ARG A 128 0.28 22.77 -17.69
N PHE A 129 1.07 23.73 -18.11
CA PHE A 129 2.47 23.53 -18.46
C PHE A 129 3.28 22.99 -17.26
N ARG A 130 3.07 23.54 -16.06
CA ARG A 130 3.72 23.06 -14.84
C ARG A 130 3.27 21.65 -14.45
N THR A 131 1.97 21.38 -14.59
CA THR A 131 1.41 20.04 -14.33
C THR A 131 2.09 19.01 -15.21
N LEU A 132 2.24 19.28 -16.50
CA LEU A 132 2.91 18.35 -17.42
C LEU A 132 4.37 18.09 -17.02
N HIS A 133 5.11 19.12 -16.60
CA HIS A 133 6.47 18.95 -16.10
C HIS A 133 6.54 18.18 -14.78
N HIS A 134 5.66 18.45 -13.84
CA HIS A 134 5.62 17.71 -12.58
C HIS A 134 5.23 16.27 -12.81
N PHE A 135 4.21 16.01 -13.62
CA PHE A 135 3.77 14.69 -13.99
C PHE A 135 4.94 13.87 -14.60
N GLN A 136 5.63 14.43 -15.61
CA GLN A 136 6.78 13.81 -16.24
C GLN A 136 7.88 13.44 -15.23
N ARG A 137 8.18 14.33 -14.28
CA ARG A 137 9.19 14.11 -13.25
C ARG A 137 8.79 13.00 -12.29
N ILE A 138 7.53 13.04 -11.82
CA ILE A 138 7.03 12.09 -10.82
C ILE A 138 6.89 10.68 -11.40
N GLU A 139 6.38 10.54 -12.63
CA GLU A 139 6.26 9.24 -13.30
C GLU A 139 7.61 8.51 -13.48
N ARG A 140 8.71 9.26 -13.57
CA ARG A 140 10.07 8.70 -13.63
C ARG A 140 10.71 8.49 -12.27
N HIS A 141 10.08 8.93 -11.20
CA HIS A 141 10.73 8.94 -9.90
C HIS A 141 10.81 7.52 -9.31
N PRO A 142 11.99 7.07 -8.79
CA PRO A 142 12.16 5.71 -8.29
C PRO A 142 11.27 5.39 -7.08
N ALA A 143 10.87 6.41 -6.32
CA ALA A 143 9.98 6.27 -5.17
C ALA A 143 8.48 6.33 -5.55
N LEU A 144 8.11 6.37 -6.85
CA LEU A 144 6.70 6.36 -7.26
C LEU A 144 5.98 5.14 -6.69
N GLY A 145 4.86 5.37 -6.03
CA GLY A 145 4.05 4.37 -5.36
C GLY A 145 4.50 4.02 -3.94
N LEU A 146 5.64 4.54 -3.47
CA LEU A 146 6.14 4.37 -2.10
C LEU A 146 6.14 5.68 -1.30
N SER A 147 6.13 6.84 -1.97
CA SER A 147 6.17 8.13 -1.30
C SER A 147 4.81 8.59 -0.78
N GLY A 148 3.71 8.19 -1.42
CA GLY A 148 2.34 8.58 -1.08
C GLY A 148 1.82 8.08 0.25
N PRO A 149 2.04 6.82 0.62
CA PRO A 149 1.49 6.26 1.84
C PRO A 149 1.89 7.02 3.11
N ARG A 150 0.95 7.10 4.05
CA ARG A 150 1.13 7.73 5.37
C ARG A 150 1.72 6.72 6.35
N ILE A 151 3.00 6.45 6.20
CA ILE A 151 3.76 5.47 6.96
C ILE A 151 5.12 6.03 7.41
N ASP A 152 5.71 5.40 8.42
CA ASP A 152 7.11 5.62 8.78
C ASP A 152 8.05 5.04 7.72
N LEU A 153 9.23 5.66 7.56
CA LEU A 153 10.20 5.21 6.58
C LEU A 153 11.09 4.11 7.17
N ILE A 154 10.53 2.91 7.29
CA ILE A 154 11.20 1.77 7.91
C ILE A 154 11.98 0.98 6.83
N PRO A 155 13.30 0.79 6.99
CA PRO A 155 14.18 0.27 5.95
C PRO A 155 13.75 -1.08 5.37
N HIS A 156 13.43 -2.08 6.19
CA HIS A 156 13.07 -3.41 5.70
C HIS A 156 11.76 -3.39 4.92
N GLN A 157 10.73 -2.66 5.40
CA GLN A 157 9.43 -2.56 4.74
C GLN A 157 9.55 -1.94 3.34
N LEU A 158 10.32 -0.85 3.23
CA LEU A 158 10.54 -0.16 1.96
C LEU A 158 11.41 -0.97 1.00
N TYR A 159 12.41 -1.69 1.52
CA TYR A 159 13.22 -2.60 0.72
C TYR A 159 12.38 -3.75 0.15
N ILE A 160 11.58 -4.42 0.98
CA ILE A 160 10.70 -5.51 0.55
C ILE A 160 9.70 -5.00 -0.50
N ALA A 161 9.07 -3.86 -0.23
CA ALA A 161 8.11 -3.28 -1.16
C ALA A 161 8.75 -2.92 -2.51
N ASP A 162 9.95 -2.34 -2.53
CA ASP A 162 10.69 -2.02 -3.75
C ASP A 162 11.10 -3.29 -4.52
N GLU A 163 11.69 -4.27 -3.84
CA GLU A 163 12.16 -5.52 -4.46
C GLU A 163 11.02 -6.37 -5.02
N VAL A 164 9.92 -6.51 -4.27
CA VAL A 164 8.78 -7.35 -4.67
C VAL A 164 7.96 -6.70 -5.80
N SER A 165 7.69 -5.40 -5.71
CA SER A 165 6.87 -4.71 -6.71
C SER A 165 7.54 -4.51 -8.08
N ARG A 166 8.85 -4.75 -8.19
CA ARG A 166 9.57 -4.76 -9.46
C ARG A 166 9.35 -6.05 -10.27
N ARG A 167 8.95 -7.13 -9.61
CA ARG A 167 8.80 -8.45 -10.23
C ARG A 167 7.54 -8.52 -11.08
N HIS A 168 7.58 -9.36 -12.10
CA HIS A 168 6.38 -9.72 -12.85
C HIS A 168 5.56 -10.71 -12.03
N ALA A 169 4.26 -10.40 -11.80
CA ALA A 169 3.35 -11.25 -11.03
C ALA A 169 4.01 -11.79 -9.73
N PRO A 170 4.28 -10.93 -8.74
CA PRO A 170 5.04 -11.32 -7.56
C PRO A 170 4.33 -12.41 -6.76
N ARG A 171 5.06 -13.44 -6.38
CA ARG A 171 4.58 -14.55 -5.53
C ARG A 171 5.55 -14.71 -4.38
N VAL A 172 5.18 -14.22 -3.20
CA VAL A 172 6.06 -14.16 -2.03
C VAL A 172 5.34 -14.45 -0.73
N LEU A 173 6.10 -14.97 0.24
CA LEU A 173 5.71 -15.11 1.63
C LEU A 173 6.35 -14.00 2.45
N LEU A 174 5.54 -13.14 3.06
CA LEU A 174 5.95 -12.15 4.05
C LEU A 174 5.84 -12.79 5.44
N ALA A 175 7.00 -13.10 6.03
CA ALA A 175 7.10 -13.93 7.23
C ALA A 175 7.77 -13.19 8.39
N ASP A 176 7.70 -11.86 8.40
CA ASP A 176 8.24 -11.00 9.43
C ASP A 176 7.61 -11.28 10.80
N GLU A 177 8.39 -11.13 11.87
CA GLU A 177 7.88 -11.29 13.24
C GLU A 177 6.72 -10.34 13.53
N VAL A 178 5.91 -10.70 14.54
CA VAL A 178 4.79 -9.86 15.00
C VAL A 178 5.28 -8.44 15.32
N GLY A 179 4.54 -7.43 14.86
CA GLY A 179 4.87 -6.02 15.11
C GLY A 179 5.85 -5.37 14.13
N LEU A 180 6.42 -6.11 13.18
CA LEU A 180 7.26 -5.57 12.11
C LEU A 180 6.49 -4.92 10.95
N GLY A 181 5.17 -5.15 10.87
CA GLY A 181 4.28 -4.43 9.97
C GLY A 181 4.04 -5.10 8.62
N LYS A 182 3.85 -6.41 8.58
CA LYS A 182 3.50 -7.17 7.36
C LYS A 182 2.33 -6.58 6.56
N THR A 183 1.29 -6.12 7.23
CA THR A 183 0.16 -5.43 6.59
C THR A 183 0.62 -4.17 5.83
N ILE A 184 1.56 -3.42 6.40
CA ILE A 184 2.14 -2.24 5.77
C ILE A 184 2.98 -2.63 4.55
N GLU A 185 3.77 -3.69 4.62
CA GLU A 185 4.54 -4.22 3.49
C GLU A 185 3.62 -4.62 2.33
N ALA A 186 2.60 -5.42 2.62
CA ALA A 186 1.60 -5.82 1.64
C ALA A 186 0.85 -4.63 1.05
N GLY A 187 0.48 -3.65 1.88
CA GLY A 187 -0.14 -2.39 1.46
C GLY A 187 0.77 -1.55 0.56
N LEU A 188 2.06 -1.47 0.85
CA LEU A 188 3.06 -0.77 0.02
C LEU A 188 3.22 -1.45 -1.34
N ILE A 189 3.32 -2.78 -1.36
CA ILE A 189 3.42 -3.57 -2.60
C ILE A 189 2.16 -3.33 -3.45
N LEU A 190 0.99 -3.48 -2.84
CA LEU A 190 -0.31 -3.27 -3.49
C LEU A 190 -0.42 -1.84 -4.07
N HIS A 191 -0.15 -0.82 -3.26
CA HIS A 191 -0.24 0.58 -3.65
C HIS A 191 0.68 0.89 -4.83
N ARG A 192 1.93 0.41 -4.79
CA ARG A 192 2.89 0.63 -5.87
C ARG A 192 2.50 -0.08 -7.15
N LEU A 193 2.04 -1.33 -7.07
CA LEU A 193 1.59 -2.09 -8.24
C LEU A 193 0.38 -1.44 -8.91
N LEU A 194 -0.57 -0.92 -8.13
CA LEU A 194 -1.73 -0.17 -8.62
C LEU A 194 -1.31 1.15 -9.30
N LEU A 195 -0.46 1.93 -8.64
CA LEU A 195 -0.04 3.23 -9.16
C LEU A 195 0.77 3.08 -10.47
N ASN A 196 1.58 2.04 -10.56
CA ASN A 196 2.35 1.70 -11.75
C ASN A 196 1.51 1.02 -12.85
N GLY A 197 0.21 0.76 -12.60
CA GLY A 197 -0.67 0.09 -13.54
C GLY A 197 -0.34 -1.37 -13.84
N ARG A 198 0.52 -2.01 -13.02
CA ARG A 198 0.88 -3.43 -13.18
C ARG A 198 -0.22 -4.37 -12.75
N ILE A 199 -1.08 -3.93 -11.85
CA ILE A 199 -2.32 -4.60 -11.47
C ILE A 199 -3.47 -3.60 -11.52
N GLU A 200 -4.65 -4.10 -11.81
CA GLU A 200 -5.89 -3.33 -11.77
C GLU A 200 -6.82 -3.83 -10.67
N ARG A 201 -6.75 -5.13 -10.35
CA ARG A 201 -7.68 -5.77 -9.43
C ARG A 201 -6.97 -6.67 -8.43
N ALA A 202 -7.34 -6.54 -7.14
CA ALA A 202 -6.81 -7.39 -6.08
C ALA A 202 -7.91 -7.96 -5.19
N LEU A 203 -7.73 -9.22 -4.78
CA LEU A 203 -8.53 -9.90 -3.77
C LEU A 203 -7.71 -10.05 -2.50
N ILE A 204 -8.24 -9.57 -1.38
CA ILE A 204 -7.59 -9.59 -0.07
C ILE A 204 -8.42 -10.47 0.85
N LEU A 205 -7.85 -11.57 1.32
CA LEU A 205 -8.48 -12.54 2.22
C LEU A 205 -7.83 -12.47 3.59
N VAL A 206 -8.62 -12.15 4.60
CA VAL A 206 -8.16 -11.96 5.97
C VAL A 206 -9.05 -12.69 6.98
N PRO A 207 -8.56 -13.05 8.17
CA PRO A 207 -9.42 -13.49 9.27
C PRO A 207 -10.51 -12.48 9.60
N ASP A 208 -11.65 -12.92 10.13
CA ASP A 208 -12.77 -12.04 10.51
C ASP A 208 -12.34 -10.91 11.44
N SER A 209 -11.50 -11.22 12.42
CA SER A 209 -10.96 -10.28 13.41
C SER A 209 -10.13 -9.15 12.78
N LEU A 210 -9.43 -9.42 11.68
CA LEU A 210 -8.54 -8.45 11.02
C LEU A 210 -9.22 -7.66 9.89
N THR A 211 -10.43 -8.01 9.50
CA THR A 211 -11.14 -7.39 8.38
C THR A 211 -11.24 -5.87 8.52
N HIS A 212 -11.58 -5.40 9.72
CA HIS A 212 -11.70 -3.97 10.00
C HIS A 212 -10.35 -3.26 10.00
N GLN A 213 -9.32 -3.88 10.57
CA GLN A 213 -7.96 -3.33 10.57
C GLN A 213 -7.48 -3.09 9.14
N TRP A 214 -7.59 -4.09 8.28
CA TRP A 214 -7.18 -3.98 6.88
C TRP A 214 -7.94 -2.86 6.16
N LEU A 215 -9.27 -2.79 6.34
CA LEU A 215 -10.08 -1.74 5.73
C LEU A 215 -9.60 -0.34 6.14
N VAL A 216 -9.39 -0.12 7.43
CA VAL A 216 -8.95 1.17 7.97
C VAL A 216 -7.52 1.51 7.55
N GLU A 217 -6.60 0.55 7.59
CA GLU A 217 -5.22 0.77 7.17
C GLU A 217 -5.11 1.10 5.68
N LEU A 218 -5.80 0.36 4.81
CA LEU A 218 -5.82 0.64 3.38
C LEU A 218 -6.42 2.02 3.07
N LEU A 219 -7.51 2.37 3.73
CA LEU A 219 -8.15 3.67 3.53
C LEU A 219 -7.30 4.82 4.08
N ARG A 220 -6.83 4.74 5.33
CA ARG A 220 -6.18 5.87 6.01
C ARG A 220 -4.70 6.02 5.69
N ARG A 221 -3.97 4.90 5.53
CA ARG A 221 -2.53 4.94 5.27
C ARG A 221 -2.18 4.97 3.80
N PHE A 222 -2.99 4.30 2.97
CA PHE A 222 -2.74 4.16 1.54
C PHE A 222 -3.70 4.95 0.66
N SER A 223 -4.77 5.52 1.24
CA SER A 223 -5.85 6.20 0.51
C SER A 223 -6.48 5.30 -0.58
N LEU A 224 -6.57 4.00 -0.31
CA LEU A 224 -7.17 3.02 -1.19
C LEU A 224 -8.61 2.75 -0.77
N ASP A 225 -9.54 2.89 -1.72
CA ASP A 225 -10.95 2.53 -1.54
C ASP A 225 -11.13 1.03 -1.80
N VAL A 226 -11.48 0.29 -0.77
CA VAL A 226 -11.60 -1.17 -0.79
C VAL A 226 -13.02 -1.59 -0.45
N ARG A 227 -13.59 -2.45 -1.28
CA ARG A 227 -14.93 -2.98 -1.06
C ARG A 227 -14.89 -4.19 -0.14
N LEU A 228 -15.46 -4.04 1.06
CA LEU A 228 -15.68 -5.17 1.95
C LEU A 228 -16.84 -6.01 1.40
N LEU A 229 -16.64 -7.31 1.20
CA LEU A 229 -17.68 -8.25 0.85
C LEU A 229 -18.04 -9.14 2.05
N ASN A 230 -19.33 -9.17 2.33
CA ASN A 230 -19.97 -10.12 3.24
C ASN A 230 -21.30 -10.56 2.64
N GLU A 231 -21.98 -11.52 3.26
CA GLU A 231 -23.21 -12.06 2.70
C GLU A 231 -24.32 -11.01 2.58
N THR A 232 -24.48 -10.14 3.57
CA THR A 232 -25.49 -9.07 3.57
C THR A 232 -25.27 -8.09 2.42
N GLN A 233 -24.04 -7.66 2.19
CA GLN A 233 -23.70 -6.75 1.09
C GLN A 233 -23.81 -7.42 -0.28
N SER A 234 -23.43 -8.69 -0.37
CA SER A 234 -23.52 -9.47 -1.60
C SER A 234 -24.96 -9.66 -2.06
N GLN A 235 -25.88 -9.87 -1.12
CA GLN A 235 -27.32 -10.01 -1.42
C GLN A 235 -27.99 -8.67 -1.74
N ALA A 236 -27.60 -7.58 -1.08
CA ALA A 236 -28.21 -6.26 -1.23
C ALA A 236 -28.03 -5.66 -2.65
N HIS A 237 -26.98 -6.04 -3.37
CA HIS A 237 -26.66 -5.47 -4.67
C HIS A 237 -27.30 -6.20 -5.86
N GLY A 238 -27.89 -7.37 -5.66
CA GLY A 238 -28.60 -8.14 -6.71
C GLY A 238 -27.75 -8.44 -7.95
N LEU A 239 -26.44 -8.42 -7.83
CA LEU A 239 -25.48 -8.69 -8.90
C LEU A 239 -25.23 -10.19 -9.02
N ALA A 240 -25.03 -10.66 -10.23
CA ALA A 240 -24.74 -12.06 -10.49
C ALA A 240 -23.42 -12.48 -9.81
N ASN A 241 -22.39 -11.63 -9.83
CA ASN A 241 -21.09 -11.85 -9.18
C ASN A 241 -20.65 -10.62 -8.36
N PRO A 242 -20.67 -10.69 -7.01
CA PRO A 242 -20.29 -9.55 -6.17
C PRO A 242 -18.80 -9.19 -6.27
N PHE A 243 -17.93 -10.11 -6.65
CA PHE A 243 -16.51 -9.86 -6.82
C PHE A 243 -16.16 -8.95 -8.01
N GLU A 244 -17.10 -8.73 -8.93
CA GLU A 244 -16.92 -7.81 -10.07
C GLU A 244 -17.34 -6.38 -9.76
N THR A 245 -17.75 -6.08 -8.52
CA THR A 245 -18.31 -4.77 -8.15
C THR A 245 -17.24 -3.72 -7.88
N ALA A 246 -16.00 -4.10 -7.63
CA ALA A 246 -14.89 -3.20 -7.29
C ALA A 246 -13.56 -3.75 -7.79
N GLN A 247 -12.58 -2.85 -7.91
CA GLN A 247 -11.21 -3.21 -8.25
C GLN A 247 -10.50 -3.90 -7.06
N LEU A 248 -10.67 -3.35 -5.86
CA LEU A 248 -10.11 -3.89 -4.64
C LEU A 248 -11.21 -4.49 -3.79
N VAL A 249 -11.09 -5.77 -3.53
CA VAL A 249 -12.06 -6.55 -2.77
C VAL A 249 -11.40 -7.10 -1.52
N LEU A 250 -11.99 -6.81 -0.37
CA LEU A 250 -11.62 -7.38 0.93
C LEU A 250 -12.71 -8.35 1.37
N ALA A 251 -12.35 -9.57 1.72
CA ALA A 251 -13.29 -10.57 2.19
C ALA A 251 -12.73 -11.37 3.37
N SER A 252 -13.63 -11.80 4.24
CA SER A 252 -13.29 -12.72 5.33
C SER A 252 -12.97 -14.10 4.77
N GLN A 253 -11.91 -14.72 5.28
CA GLN A 253 -11.54 -16.11 5.00
C GLN A 253 -12.66 -17.07 5.36
N ASN A 254 -13.23 -16.95 6.56
CA ASN A 254 -14.31 -17.82 7.02
C ASN A 254 -15.54 -17.73 6.12
N TRP A 255 -15.92 -16.51 5.72
CA TRP A 255 -17.05 -16.33 4.81
C TRP A 255 -16.82 -16.97 3.44
N LEU A 256 -15.64 -16.80 2.85
CA LEU A 256 -15.33 -17.36 1.55
C LEU A 256 -15.18 -18.87 1.61
N PHE A 257 -14.44 -19.41 2.60
CA PHE A 257 -14.16 -20.84 2.71
C PHE A 257 -15.40 -21.68 3.04
N ALA A 258 -16.37 -21.10 3.77
CA ALA A 258 -17.64 -21.76 4.08
C ALA A 258 -18.64 -21.79 2.92
N ASN A 259 -18.42 -21.00 1.84
CA ASN A 259 -19.39 -20.80 0.77
C ASN A 259 -18.87 -21.24 -0.61
N PRO A 260 -19.07 -22.50 -1.05
CA PRO A 260 -18.58 -23.00 -2.35
C PRO A 260 -19.03 -22.15 -3.54
N HIS A 261 -20.25 -21.65 -3.54
CA HIS A 261 -20.75 -20.78 -4.60
C HIS A 261 -19.97 -19.45 -4.69
N ARG A 262 -19.58 -18.88 -3.53
CA ARG A 262 -18.74 -17.67 -3.51
C ARG A 262 -17.32 -17.95 -3.97
N GLN A 263 -16.80 -19.16 -3.70
CA GLN A 263 -15.51 -19.59 -4.24
C GLN A 263 -15.54 -19.64 -5.77
N GLU A 264 -16.57 -20.25 -6.36
CA GLU A 264 -16.74 -20.29 -7.81
C GLU A 264 -16.84 -18.89 -8.43
N GLN A 265 -17.54 -17.96 -7.77
CA GLN A 265 -17.65 -16.57 -8.22
C GLN A 265 -16.30 -15.84 -8.14
N ALA A 266 -15.54 -16.03 -7.06
CA ALA A 266 -14.19 -15.46 -6.92
C ALA A 266 -13.22 -16.02 -7.97
N GLU A 267 -13.29 -17.34 -8.22
CA GLU A 267 -12.47 -18.00 -9.26
C GLU A 267 -12.85 -17.59 -10.69
N ALA A 268 -14.10 -17.20 -10.94
CA ALA A 268 -14.54 -16.70 -12.25
C ALA A 268 -14.15 -15.24 -12.47
N SER A 269 -13.83 -14.50 -11.41
CA SER A 269 -13.43 -13.11 -11.48
C SER A 269 -11.97 -12.98 -11.85
N GLN A 270 -11.64 -11.98 -12.68
CA GLN A 270 -10.27 -11.73 -13.10
C GLN A 270 -9.59 -10.81 -12.07
N PHE A 271 -8.78 -11.38 -11.21
CA PHE A 271 -7.89 -10.66 -10.31
C PHE A 271 -6.44 -10.81 -10.77
N ASP A 272 -5.63 -9.78 -10.52
CA ASP A 272 -4.20 -9.76 -10.83
C ASP A 272 -3.35 -10.15 -9.63
N LEU A 273 -3.85 -9.88 -8.42
CA LEU A 273 -3.17 -10.13 -7.15
C LEU A 273 -4.12 -10.74 -6.12
N LEU A 274 -3.65 -11.80 -5.47
CA LEU A 274 -4.26 -12.40 -4.28
C LEU A 274 -3.39 -12.12 -3.07
N ILE A 275 -3.97 -11.56 -2.00
CA ILE A 275 -3.31 -11.36 -0.70
C ILE A 275 -4.04 -12.24 0.31
N VAL A 276 -3.32 -13.08 1.05
CA VAL A 276 -3.88 -13.94 2.09
C VAL A 276 -3.14 -13.67 3.38
N ASP A 277 -3.82 -13.08 4.35
CA ASP A 277 -3.24 -12.84 5.67
C ASP A 277 -3.42 -14.05 6.58
N GLU A 278 -2.57 -14.16 7.60
CA GLU A 278 -2.49 -15.29 8.55
C GLU A 278 -2.53 -16.65 7.84
N ALA A 279 -1.70 -16.79 6.81
CA ALA A 279 -1.65 -17.98 5.95
C ALA A 279 -1.28 -19.28 6.73
N HIS A 280 -0.85 -19.16 7.97
CA HIS A 280 -0.62 -20.31 8.84
C HIS A 280 -1.91 -21.09 9.19
N HIS A 281 -3.09 -20.47 9.07
CA HIS A 281 -4.38 -21.14 9.23
C HIS A 281 -4.78 -22.05 8.05
N LEU A 282 -4.03 -22.03 6.94
CA LEU A 282 -4.26 -22.93 5.79
C LEU A 282 -3.71 -24.32 6.10
N ALA A 283 -4.56 -25.18 6.68
CA ALA A 283 -4.17 -26.53 7.09
C ALA A 283 -3.85 -27.43 5.89
N TRP A 284 -2.71 -28.12 5.95
CA TRP A 284 -2.25 -29.07 4.95
C TRP A 284 -1.44 -30.22 5.58
N SER A 285 -1.64 -31.42 5.08
CA SER A 285 -0.77 -32.58 5.33
C SER A 285 -0.57 -33.34 4.03
N GLU A 286 0.42 -34.28 4.01
CA GLU A 286 0.66 -35.15 2.83
C GLU A 286 -0.53 -36.04 2.49
N GLU A 287 -1.32 -36.43 3.49
CA GLU A 287 -2.47 -37.34 3.33
C GLU A 287 -3.74 -36.58 2.95
N GLU A 288 -3.94 -35.36 3.47
CA GLU A 288 -5.17 -34.59 3.26
C GLU A 288 -4.91 -33.09 3.28
N SER A 289 -5.39 -32.41 2.26
CA SER A 289 -5.36 -30.93 2.21
C SER A 289 -6.66 -30.35 2.77
N GLY A 290 -6.56 -29.43 3.70
CA GLY A 290 -7.73 -28.75 4.28
C GLY A 290 -8.53 -27.97 3.23
N ALA A 291 -9.82 -27.79 3.44
CA ALA A 291 -10.71 -27.07 2.50
C ALA A 291 -10.27 -25.62 2.24
N SER A 292 -9.74 -24.92 3.25
CA SER A 292 -9.18 -23.57 3.15
C SER A 292 -7.96 -23.53 2.23
N TYR A 293 -7.05 -24.47 2.39
CA TYR A 293 -5.87 -24.62 1.53
C TYR A 293 -6.27 -24.87 0.07
N GLN A 294 -7.17 -25.82 -0.18
CA GLN A 294 -7.67 -26.14 -1.52
C GLN A 294 -8.34 -24.94 -2.20
N CYS A 295 -9.07 -24.11 -1.45
CA CYS A 295 -9.66 -22.89 -1.99
C CYS A 295 -8.58 -21.90 -2.45
N VAL A 296 -7.57 -21.66 -1.62
CA VAL A 296 -6.46 -20.75 -1.96
C VAL A 296 -5.61 -21.33 -3.10
N GLU A 297 -5.40 -22.64 -3.16
CA GLU A 297 -4.69 -23.32 -4.25
C GLU A 297 -5.40 -23.11 -5.60
N ARG A 298 -6.73 -23.27 -5.65
CA ARG A 298 -7.49 -23.00 -6.88
C ARG A 298 -7.44 -21.52 -7.29
N LEU A 299 -7.59 -20.60 -6.34
CA LEU A 299 -7.48 -19.17 -6.63
C LEU A 299 -6.08 -18.82 -7.12
N SER A 300 -5.04 -19.27 -6.43
CA SER A 300 -3.64 -18.97 -6.77
C SER A 300 -3.17 -19.58 -8.09
N SER A 301 -3.86 -20.62 -8.59
CA SER A 301 -3.60 -21.17 -9.92
C SER A 301 -4.13 -20.28 -11.06
N LYS A 302 -5.12 -19.43 -10.79
CA LYS A 302 -5.74 -18.54 -11.77
C LYS A 302 -5.25 -17.09 -11.65
N ILE A 303 -4.89 -16.66 -10.43
CA ILE A 303 -4.44 -15.30 -10.13
C ILE A 303 -2.90 -15.28 -10.22
N PRO A 304 -2.32 -14.43 -11.09
CA PRO A 304 -0.87 -14.44 -11.34
C PRO A 304 -0.04 -14.08 -10.10
N GLY A 305 -0.40 -13.03 -9.39
CA GLY A 305 0.31 -12.55 -8.20
C GLY A 305 -0.25 -13.15 -6.91
N LEU A 306 0.63 -13.47 -5.95
CA LEU A 306 0.25 -14.03 -4.65
C LEU A 306 1.13 -13.49 -3.53
N LEU A 307 0.53 -12.84 -2.54
CA LEU A 307 1.19 -12.47 -1.29
C LEU A 307 0.58 -13.28 -0.16
N LEU A 308 1.38 -14.09 0.49
CA LEU A 308 1.01 -14.80 1.71
C LEU A 308 1.65 -14.09 2.91
N LEU A 309 0.90 -13.79 3.94
CA LEU A 309 1.39 -13.17 5.17
C LEU A 309 1.26 -14.17 6.33
N THR A 310 2.29 -14.29 7.13
CA THR A 310 2.29 -15.10 8.35
C THR A 310 3.29 -14.56 9.36
N ALA A 311 2.97 -14.64 10.65
CA ALA A 311 3.90 -14.25 11.69
C ALA A 311 4.90 -15.39 12.04
N THR A 312 4.52 -16.62 11.76
CA THR A 312 5.17 -17.82 12.29
C THR A 312 5.20 -18.93 11.25
N PRO A 313 6.08 -18.84 10.25
CA PRO A 313 6.10 -19.82 9.16
C PRO A 313 6.51 -21.23 9.60
N GLU A 314 7.18 -21.39 10.75
CA GLU A 314 7.78 -22.64 11.22
C GLU A 314 7.03 -23.30 12.39
N GLN A 315 6.17 -22.58 13.09
CA GLN A 315 5.47 -23.06 14.29
C GLN A 315 4.56 -24.28 14.03
N MET A 316 4.12 -24.48 12.80
CA MET A 316 3.30 -25.63 12.43
C MET A 316 4.09 -26.77 11.73
N GLY A 317 5.42 -26.79 11.89
CA GLY A 317 6.28 -27.81 11.35
C GLY A 317 6.62 -27.65 9.86
N LEU A 318 7.57 -28.47 9.41
CA LEU A 318 8.15 -28.43 8.07
C LEU A 318 7.13 -28.67 6.95
N ALA A 319 6.13 -29.51 7.18
CA ALA A 319 5.06 -29.82 6.24
C ALA A 319 4.18 -28.57 5.95
N SER A 320 3.84 -27.83 6.97
CA SER A 320 3.06 -26.61 6.86
C SER A 320 3.81 -25.51 6.12
N HIS A 321 5.12 -25.41 6.35
CA HIS A 321 5.98 -24.48 5.60
C HIS A 321 6.08 -24.87 4.13
N PHE A 322 6.32 -26.14 3.83
CA PHE A 322 6.31 -26.67 2.46
C PHE A 322 5.01 -26.33 1.73
N ALA A 323 3.87 -26.49 2.37
CA ALA A 323 2.57 -26.22 1.79
C ALA A 323 2.44 -24.76 1.31
N ARG A 324 2.95 -23.79 2.05
CA ARG A 324 2.93 -22.37 1.64
C ARG A 324 3.87 -22.10 0.49
N LEU A 325 5.06 -22.68 0.50
CA LEU A 325 6.00 -22.57 -0.63
C LEU A 325 5.40 -23.21 -1.89
N ARG A 326 4.69 -24.33 -1.74
CA ARG A 326 3.97 -24.97 -2.84
C ARG A 326 2.86 -24.10 -3.45
N LEU A 327 2.14 -23.32 -2.63
CA LEU A 327 1.20 -22.33 -3.15
C LEU A 327 1.89 -21.24 -3.98
N LEU A 328 3.09 -20.84 -3.60
CA LEU A 328 3.87 -19.82 -4.30
C LEU A 328 4.51 -20.34 -5.58
N ASP A 329 5.05 -21.54 -5.55
CA ASP A 329 5.72 -22.18 -6.68
C ASP A 329 5.45 -23.69 -6.70
N PRO A 330 4.31 -24.13 -7.26
CA PRO A 330 3.93 -25.55 -7.27
C PRO A 330 4.81 -26.42 -8.17
N GLU A 331 5.51 -25.86 -9.13
CA GLU A 331 6.41 -26.62 -10.02
C GLU A 331 7.68 -27.02 -9.28
N ARG A 332 8.21 -26.15 -8.45
CA ARG A 332 9.40 -26.40 -7.64
C ARG A 332 9.10 -27.23 -6.41
N TYR A 333 8.05 -26.86 -5.65
CA TYR A 333 7.70 -27.48 -4.39
C TYR A 333 6.61 -28.54 -4.57
N HIS A 334 6.91 -29.60 -5.33
CA HIS A 334 5.97 -30.69 -5.59
C HIS A 334 6.28 -31.95 -4.78
N ASP A 335 7.51 -32.12 -4.26
CA ASP A 335 8.02 -33.28 -3.53
C ASP A 335 8.52 -32.84 -2.15
N PHE A 336 7.86 -33.36 -1.10
CA PHE A 336 8.16 -33.01 0.29
C PHE A 336 9.47 -33.62 0.79
N GLU A 337 9.81 -34.84 0.36
CA GLU A 337 11.06 -35.48 0.79
C GLU A 337 12.29 -34.75 0.20
N ARG A 338 12.23 -34.41 -1.05
CA ARG A 338 13.26 -33.57 -1.68
C ARG A 338 13.42 -32.22 -0.99
N PHE A 339 12.33 -31.62 -0.58
CA PHE A 339 12.34 -30.36 0.18
C PHE A 339 13.07 -30.51 1.52
N LYS A 340 12.89 -31.63 2.23
CA LYS A 340 13.61 -31.92 3.48
C LYS A 340 15.12 -32.03 3.28
N GLU A 341 15.56 -32.61 2.15
CA GLU A 341 16.98 -32.69 1.81
C GLU A 341 17.57 -31.30 1.52
N GLU A 342 16.86 -30.48 0.75
CA GLU A 342 17.28 -29.10 0.46
C GLU A 342 17.37 -28.25 1.74
N GLU A 343 16.49 -28.45 2.70
CA GLU A 343 16.47 -27.75 3.99
C GLU A 343 17.75 -27.94 4.80
N GLN A 344 18.32 -29.13 4.80
CA GLN A 344 19.56 -29.40 5.53
C GLN A 344 20.75 -28.61 4.96
N HIS A 345 20.73 -28.30 3.67
CA HIS A 345 21.82 -27.59 3.01
C HIS A 345 21.84 -26.08 3.31
N TYR A 346 20.69 -25.50 3.66
CA TYR A 346 20.63 -24.05 4.00
C TYR A 346 21.44 -23.69 5.25
N GLY A 347 21.57 -24.61 6.20
CA GLY A 347 22.42 -24.40 7.39
C GLY A 347 23.90 -24.23 7.07
N GLU A 348 24.42 -24.97 6.09
CA GLU A 348 25.81 -24.89 5.65
C GLU A 348 26.09 -23.54 4.97
N VAL A 349 25.16 -23.06 4.14
CA VAL A 349 25.27 -21.76 3.47
C VAL A 349 25.23 -20.59 4.46
N ALA A 350 24.32 -20.64 5.44
CA ALA A 350 24.26 -19.64 6.50
C ALA A 350 25.58 -19.59 7.31
N GLY A 351 26.10 -20.75 7.67
CA GLY A 351 27.39 -20.86 8.35
C GLY A 351 28.56 -20.28 7.51
N ALA A 352 28.55 -20.50 6.21
CA ALA A 352 29.54 -19.94 5.29
C ALA A 352 29.44 -18.40 5.20
N ILE A 353 28.22 -17.82 5.18
CA ILE A 353 28.04 -16.36 5.16
C ILE A 353 28.52 -15.71 6.47
N ASP A 354 28.19 -16.30 7.61
CA ASP A 354 28.69 -15.81 8.91
C ASP A 354 30.21 -15.95 9.03
N ALA A 355 30.79 -16.96 8.36
CA ALA A 355 32.24 -17.15 8.30
C ALA A 355 32.98 -16.05 7.50
N LEU A 356 32.29 -15.35 6.58
CA LEU A 356 32.88 -14.24 5.81
C LEU A 356 33.41 -13.11 6.71
N GLU A 357 32.78 -12.87 7.85
CA GLU A 357 33.21 -11.83 8.79
C GLU A 357 34.51 -12.16 9.52
N ARG A 358 34.88 -13.46 9.57
CA ARG A 358 36.09 -13.94 10.23
C ARG A 358 37.33 -13.94 9.33
N LEU A 359 37.17 -13.68 8.03
CA LEU A 359 38.27 -13.54 7.08
C LEU A 359 38.81 -12.10 7.02
N PRO A 360 40.17 -11.92 6.80
CA PRO A 360 41.22 -12.95 6.72
C PRO A 360 41.69 -13.40 8.11
N GLY A 361 42.13 -14.63 8.26
CA GLY A 361 42.79 -15.09 9.47
C GLY A 361 42.23 -16.35 10.08
N ASP A 362 41.08 -16.80 9.67
CA ASP A 362 40.42 -18.03 10.12
C ASP A 362 40.38 -19.08 9.00
N ALA A 363 41.16 -20.17 9.19
CA ALA A 363 41.26 -21.27 8.22
C ALA A 363 39.98 -22.11 8.15
N GLU A 364 39.28 -22.29 9.27
CA GLU A 364 38.03 -23.03 9.32
C GLU A 364 36.92 -22.23 8.59
N ALA A 365 36.92 -20.92 8.76
CA ALA A 365 36.00 -20.04 8.04
C ALA A 365 36.21 -20.12 6.51
N ARG A 366 37.46 -20.19 6.08
CA ARG A 366 37.79 -20.36 4.66
C ARG A 366 37.32 -21.71 4.12
N GLU A 367 37.54 -22.81 4.85
CA GLU A 367 37.12 -24.14 4.45
C GLU A 367 35.58 -24.26 4.38
N ALA A 368 34.86 -23.66 5.33
CA ALA A 368 33.40 -23.60 5.33
C ALA A 368 32.85 -22.85 4.11
N ILE A 369 33.50 -21.75 3.69
CA ILE A 369 33.05 -20.99 2.52
C ILE A 369 33.42 -21.73 1.22
N ASP A 370 34.62 -22.33 1.15
CA ASP A 370 35.09 -23.07 -0.03
C ASP A 370 34.21 -24.30 -0.33
N ALA A 371 33.60 -24.90 0.72
CA ALA A 371 32.65 -26.02 0.59
C ALA A 371 31.33 -25.65 -0.13
N VAL A 372 30.96 -24.36 -0.10
CA VAL A 372 29.69 -23.85 -0.66
C VAL A 372 29.92 -23.09 -1.96
N VAL A 373 31.16 -22.64 -2.24
CA VAL A 373 31.54 -21.86 -3.43
C VAL A 373 32.07 -22.79 -4.51
N ASP A 374 31.35 -22.90 -5.62
CA ASP A 374 31.68 -23.79 -6.75
C ASP A 374 31.99 -23.06 -8.08
N ASP A 375 31.78 -21.73 -8.16
CA ASP A 375 32.02 -20.92 -9.36
C ASP A 375 33.31 -20.12 -9.29
N ARG A 376 33.85 -19.77 -10.48
CA ARG A 376 35.11 -19.04 -10.63
C ARG A 376 35.13 -17.66 -10.03
N ASP A 377 34.02 -16.94 -10.16
CA ASP A 377 33.94 -15.53 -9.73
C ASP A 377 33.89 -15.46 -8.22
N SER A 378 33.08 -16.30 -7.59
CA SER A 378 33.04 -16.42 -6.12
C SER A 378 34.35 -16.93 -5.51
N GLN A 379 35.02 -17.88 -6.21
CA GLN A 379 36.37 -18.33 -5.80
C GLN A 379 37.41 -17.18 -5.90
N ALA A 380 37.34 -16.33 -6.92
CA ALA A 380 38.22 -15.16 -7.05
C ALA A 380 37.98 -14.14 -5.92
N LEU A 381 36.72 -13.93 -5.53
CA LEU A 381 36.37 -13.07 -4.39
C LEU A 381 36.87 -13.66 -3.07
N LEU A 382 36.70 -14.97 -2.86
CA LEU A 382 37.23 -15.68 -1.70
C LEU A 382 38.74 -15.61 -1.61
N ALA A 383 39.43 -15.74 -2.74
CA ALA A 383 40.89 -15.58 -2.81
C ALA A 383 41.31 -14.15 -2.41
N THR A 384 40.55 -13.13 -2.82
CA THR A 384 40.79 -11.73 -2.42
C THR A 384 40.60 -11.54 -0.91
N LEU A 385 39.52 -12.09 -0.35
CA LEU A 385 39.24 -12.05 1.10
C LEU A 385 40.28 -12.79 1.94
N ALA A 386 40.83 -13.89 1.42
CA ALA A 386 41.84 -14.68 2.10
C ALA A 386 43.25 -14.08 1.98
N ASN A 387 43.43 -13.05 1.15
CA ASN A 387 44.73 -12.42 0.95
C ASN A 387 44.99 -11.34 2.05
N PRO A 388 45.93 -11.55 2.99
CA PRO A 388 46.17 -10.60 4.06
C PRO A 388 46.88 -9.29 3.57
N GLU A 389 47.35 -9.24 2.31
CA GLU A 389 47.97 -8.06 1.73
C GLU A 389 46.97 -7.13 1.02
N ALA A 390 45.69 -7.56 0.84
CA ALA A 390 44.67 -6.72 0.26
C ALA A 390 44.27 -5.59 1.23
N ASP A 391 43.90 -4.43 0.70
CA ASP A 391 43.48 -3.32 1.55
C ASP A 391 42.07 -3.53 2.13
N ALA A 392 41.73 -2.77 3.18
CA ALA A 392 40.44 -2.91 3.86
C ALA A 392 39.25 -2.62 2.95
N ALA A 393 39.41 -1.76 1.95
CA ALA A 393 38.33 -1.46 0.99
C ALA A 393 38.11 -2.60 -0.01
N GLN A 394 39.20 -3.28 -0.41
CA GLN A 394 39.13 -4.49 -1.24
C GLN A 394 38.48 -5.65 -0.50
N HIS A 395 38.82 -5.85 0.77
CA HIS A 395 38.20 -6.86 1.61
C HIS A 395 36.70 -6.59 1.78
N GLU A 396 36.31 -5.37 2.09
CA GLU A 396 34.90 -5.02 2.30
C GLU A 396 34.08 -5.17 1.00
N SER A 397 34.66 -4.74 -0.13
CA SER A 397 34.02 -4.92 -1.45
C SER A 397 33.87 -6.40 -1.82
N ALA A 398 34.93 -7.20 -1.63
CA ALA A 398 34.90 -8.63 -1.93
C ALA A 398 33.94 -9.40 -0.99
N ARG A 399 33.91 -9.02 0.29
CA ARG A 399 32.96 -9.57 1.29
C ARG A 399 31.53 -9.27 0.90
N GLY A 400 31.21 -8.02 0.54
CA GLY A 400 29.89 -7.61 0.09
C GLY A 400 29.44 -8.38 -1.17
N GLN A 401 30.32 -8.47 -2.17
CA GLN A 401 30.01 -9.17 -3.42
C GLN A 401 29.84 -10.68 -3.22
N LEU A 402 30.68 -11.32 -2.41
CA LEU A 402 30.59 -12.75 -2.15
C LEU A 402 29.36 -13.08 -1.31
N ARG A 403 29.02 -12.22 -0.33
CA ARG A 403 27.77 -12.35 0.43
C ARG A 403 26.56 -12.26 -0.50
N GLU A 404 26.51 -11.28 -1.40
CA GLU A 404 25.42 -11.15 -2.36
C GLU A 404 25.33 -12.38 -3.29
N ALA A 405 26.47 -12.88 -3.79
CA ALA A 405 26.49 -14.04 -4.65
C ALA A 405 25.97 -15.31 -3.94
N LEU A 406 26.37 -15.56 -2.70
CA LEU A 406 25.89 -16.69 -1.90
C LEU A 406 24.41 -16.59 -1.56
N LEU A 407 23.94 -15.39 -1.18
CA LEU A 407 22.53 -15.14 -0.89
C LEU A 407 21.65 -15.30 -2.14
N ASP A 408 22.09 -14.79 -3.28
CA ASP A 408 21.34 -14.86 -4.53
C ASP A 408 21.28 -16.30 -5.08
N ARG A 409 22.34 -17.12 -4.83
CA ARG A 409 22.43 -18.49 -5.34
C ARG A 409 21.65 -19.51 -4.51
N HIS A 410 21.78 -19.44 -3.20
CA HIS A 410 21.28 -20.50 -2.31
C HIS A 410 20.04 -20.09 -1.52
N GLY A 411 19.61 -18.83 -1.62
CA GLY A 411 18.53 -18.31 -0.78
C GLY A 411 17.13 -18.59 -1.31
N THR A 412 16.22 -18.98 -0.41
CA THR A 412 14.77 -18.83 -0.59
C THR A 412 14.35 -17.36 -0.53
N GLY A 413 15.30 -16.42 -0.43
CA GLY A 413 15.09 -14.99 -0.28
C GLY A 413 14.36 -14.30 -1.42
N ARG A 414 14.18 -14.99 -2.56
CA ARG A 414 13.26 -14.51 -3.60
C ARG A 414 11.81 -14.87 -3.32
N VAL A 415 11.53 -15.93 -2.57
CA VAL A 415 10.19 -16.44 -2.32
C VAL A 415 9.69 -16.05 -0.94
N MET A 416 10.60 -15.88 0.02
CA MET A 416 10.27 -15.57 1.40
C MET A 416 11.13 -14.43 1.95
N PHE A 417 10.49 -13.47 2.62
CA PHE A 417 11.11 -12.40 3.38
C PHE A 417 10.80 -12.60 4.85
N ARG A 418 11.84 -12.57 5.69
CA ARG A 418 11.70 -12.73 7.14
C ARG A 418 12.69 -11.82 7.85
N ASN A 419 12.17 -10.88 8.59
CA ASN A 419 12.94 -10.05 9.50
C ASN A 419 12.61 -10.42 10.95
N SER A 420 13.61 -10.33 11.83
CA SER A 420 13.42 -10.45 13.26
C SER A 420 13.65 -9.12 13.95
N ARG A 421 13.01 -8.92 15.09
CA ARG A 421 13.13 -7.69 15.89
C ARG A 421 14.57 -7.45 16.36
N ARG A 422 15.33 -8.53 16.61
CA ARG A 422 16.74 -8.45 17.02
C ARG A 422 17.61 -7.75 15.99
N HIS A 423 17.32 -7.93 14.70
CA HIS A 423 18.12 -7.38 13.60
C HIS A 423 17.62 -6.01 13.12
N VAL A 424 16.34 -5.77 13.22
CA VAL A 424 15.74 -4.50 12.76
C VAL A 424 16.03 -3.36 13.74
N GLY A 425 16.07 -3.64 15.05
CA GLY A 425 16.25 -2.62 16.09
C GLY A 425 15.12 -1.60 16.17
N GLY A 426 15.25 -0.61 17.05
CA GLY A 426 14.25 0.47 17.15
C GLY A 426 12.98 0.12 17.90
N PHE A 427 12.95 -1.02 18.58
CA PHE A 427 11.86 -1.41 19.48
C PHE A 427 12.10 -0.85 20.89
N PRO A 428 11.03 -0.53 21.63
CA PRO A 428 11.13 -0.09 23.01
C PRO A 428 11.53 -1.25 23.94
N GLU A 429 12.12 -0.92 25.05
CA GLU A 429 12.32 -1.84 26.17
C GLU A 429 10.98 -2.20 26.79
N ARG A 430 10.75 -3.48 27.14
CA ARG A 430 9.60 -3.94 27.93
C ARG A 430 9.97 -4.04 29.39
N ARG A 431 9.16 -3.52 30.27
CA ARG A 431 9.37 -3.56 31.73
C ARG A 431 8.15 -4.16 32.42
N LEU A 432 8.34 -5.28 33.08
CA LEU A 432 7.28 -5.97 33.83
C LEU A 432 7.17 -5.42 35.25
N HIS A 433 5.99 -4.95 35.60
CA HIS A 433 5.57 -4.59 36.96
C HIS A 433 4.61 -5.63 37.50
N ARG A 434 5.12 -6.54 38.33
CA ARG A 434 4.28 -7.54 39.00
C ARG A 434 3.61 -6.90 40.22
N VAL A 435 2.30 -6.83 40.23
CA VAL A 435 1.51 -6.23 41.31
C VAL A 435 0.84 -7.34 42.10
N SER A 436 1.38 -7.62 43.27
CA SER A 436 0.84 -8.66 44.18
C SER A 436 -0.16 -8.08 45.14
N LEU A 437 -1.41 -8.50 45.04
CA LEU A 437 -2.52 -8.04 45.85
C LEU A 437 -3.04 -9.16 46.77
N GLU A 438 -3.58 -8.79 47.90
CA GLU A 438 -4.24 -9.72 48.82
C GLU A 438 -5.58 -10.15 48.19
N MET A 439 -5.77 -11.49 48.07
CA MET A 439 -6.99 -12.07 47.51
C MET A 439 -8.21 -11.75 48.39
N PRO A 440 -9.32 -11.23 47.83
CA PRO A 440 -10.57 -11.01 48.56
C PRO A 440 -11.07 -12.28 49.23
N PRO A 441 -11.65 -12.18 50.44
CA PRO A 441 -12.15 -13.35 51.16
C PRO A 441 -13.16 -14.19 50.36
N ALA A 442 -13.94 -13.54 49.52
CA ALA A 442 -14.89 -14.23 48.64
C ALA A 442 -14.18 -15.12 47.61
N TYR A 443 -13.20 -14.58 46.88
CA TYR A 443 -12.41 -15.34 45.87
C TYR A 443 -11.60 -16.45 46.55
N ARG A 444 -11.04 -16.19 47.75
CA ARG A 444 -10.29 -17.19 48.52
C ARG A 444 -11.13 -18.41 48.87
N ARG A 445 -12.43 -18.24 49.14
CA ARG A 445 -13.34 -19.37 49.41
C ARG A 445 -13.53 -20.26 48.16
N VAL A 446 -13.68 -19.64 46.98
CA VAL A 446 -13.82 -20.38 45.73
C VAL A 446 -12.54 -21.14 45.39
N VAL A 447 -11.38 -20.49 45.39
CA VAL A 447 -10.10 -21.10 45.11
C VAL A 447 -9.84 -22.29 46.04
N ARG A 448 -10.05 -22.13 47.37
CA ARG A 448 -9.90 -23.23 48.34
C ARG A 448 -10.88 -24.39 48.14
N ARG A 449 -12.06 -24.13 47.59
CA ARG A 449 -13.00 -25.22 47.25
C ARG A 449 -12.56 -25.96 46.03
N LEU A 450 -12.10 -25.25 44.96
CA LEU A 450 -11.52 -25.84 43.76
C LEU A 450 -10.28 -26.72 44.06
N GLU A 451 -9.40 -26.27 44.98
CA GLU A 451 -8.20 -27.02 45.37
C GLU A 451 -8.54 -28.35 46.13
N ARG A 452 -9.79 -28.54 46.59
CA ARG A 452 -10.20 -29.65 47.45
C ARG A 452 -11.22 -30.60 46.85
N ASP A 453 -11.92 -30.16 45.85
CA ASP A 453 -13.12 -30.81 45.34
C ASP A 453 -13.15 -30.74 43.81
N GLU A 454 -12.62 -31.79 43.18
CA GLU A 454 -12.59 -31.89 41.68
C GLU A 454 -14.01 -31.90 41.11
N ASP A 455 -15.01 -32.52 41.80
CA ASP A 455 -16.39 -32.53 41.34
C ASP A 455 -16.99 -31.12 41.29
N TYR A 456 -16.53 -30.20 42.16
CA TYR A 456 -16.98 -28.82 42.18
C TYR A 456 -16.52 -28.00 40.93
N LEU A 457 -15.34 -28.31 40.42
CA LEU A 457 -14.88 -27.69 39.17
C LEU A 457 -15.76 -28.12 38.01
N ASP A 458 -16.06 -29.41 37.90
CA ASP A 458 -16.95 -29.93 36.85
C ASP A 458 -18.37 -29.35 36.95
N GLU A 459 -18.91 -29.22 38.20
CA GLU A 459 -20.20 -28.54 38.39
C GLU A 459 -20.17 -27.09 37.88
N LEU A 460 -19.11 -26.33 38.19
CA LEU A 460 -18.95 -24.95 37.76
C LEU A 460 -18.82 -24.82 36.24
N LEU A 461 -18.12 -25.71 35.59
CA LEU A 461 -17.96 -25.73 34.12
C LEU A 461 -19.28 -25.99 33.41
N ILE A 462 -20.06 -26.97 33.91
CA ILE A 462 -21.39 -27.30 33.37
C ILE A 462 -22.37 -26.12 33.57
N GLU A 463 -22.38 -25.49 34.75
CA GLU A 463 -23.30 -24.38 35.08
C GLU A 463 -22.92 -23.07 34.37
N SER A 464 -21.64 -22.83 34.12
CA SER A 464 -21.13 -21.58 33.51
C SER A 464 -21.01 -21.58 31.99
N GLU A 465 -21.16 -22.76 31.35
CA GLU A 465 -20.88 -22.92 29.91
C GLU A 465 -19.46 -22.43 29.51
N MET A 466 -18.50 -22.51 30.43
CA MET A 466 -17.12 -22.05 30.26
C MET A 466 -16.15 -23.22 30.17
N ASP A 467 -15.02 -22.97 29.47
CA ASP A 467 -13.90 -23.93 29.42
C ASP A 467 -13.12 -23.95 30.75
N HIS A 468 -12.49 -25.08 31.05
CA HIS A 468 -11.85 -25.38 32.33
C HIS A 468 -10.93 -24.27 32.87
N PRO A 469 -9.99 -23.69 32.10
CA PRO A 469 -9.09 -22.71 32.69
C PRO A 469 -9.73 -21.32 32.91
N ASP A 470 -10.78 -20.97 32.18
CA ASP A 470 -11.42 -19.65 32.23
C ASP A 470 -11.96 -19.31 33.61
N VAL A 471 -12.58 -20.29 34.27
CA VAL A 471 -13.14 -20.13 35.62
C VAL A 471 -12.07 -19.78 36.65
N LEU A 472 -10.83 -20.19 36.43
CA LEU A 472 -9.72 -20.02 37.36
C LEU A 472 -9.03 -18.66 37.24
N ILE A 473 -9.05 -18.08 36.06
CA ILE A 473 -8.20 -16.95 35.69
C ILE A 473 -8.99 -15.65 35.63
N TYR A 474 -10.19 -15.69 35.06
CA TYR A 474 -10.92 -14.45 34.72
C TYR A 474 -11.87 -13.98 35.84
N PRO A 475 -11.93 -12.65 36.10
CA PRO A 475 -12.69 -12.09 37.20
C PRO A 475 -14.18 -12.33 37.15
N ASP A 476 -14.76 -12.23 35.95
CA ASP A 476 -16.19 -12.40 35.73
C ASP A 476 -16.60 -13.87 35.89
N ALA A 477 -15.75 -14.78 35.48
CA ALA A 477 -15.93 -16.21 35.71
C ALA A 477 -15.88 -16.55 37.19
N MET A 478 -14.86 -16.07 37.91
CA MET A 478 -14.75 -16.21 39.36
C MET A 478 -15.97 -15.64 40.09
N TYR A 479 -16.48 -14.50 39.63
CA TYR A 479 -17.67 -13.87 40.20
C TYR A 479 -18.96 -14.67 39.91
N ARG A 480 -19.10 -15.25 38.69
CA ARG A 480 -20.23 -16.14 38.39
C ARG A 480 -20.24 -17.35 39.32
N ALA A 481 -19.09 -17.92 39.60
CA ALA A 481 -18.93 -18.98 40.59
C ALA A 481 -19.40 -18.59 42.00
N LEU A 482 -19.33 -17.26 42.35
CA LEU A 482 -19.86 -16.71 43.57
C LEU A 482 -21.36 -16.40 43.52
N SER A 483 -21.92 -16.15 42.31
CA SER A 483 -23.28 -15.67 42.11
C SER A 483 -24.35 -16.69 42.46
N ASN A 484 -23.98 -17.98 42.56
CA ASN A 484 -24.83 -19.06 43.05
C ASN A 484 -25.09 -18.95 44.58
N ASP A 485 -24.42 -17.98 45.28
CA ASP A 485 -24.73 -17.65 46.66
C ASP A 485 -25.75 -16.50 46.72
N PRO A 486 -26.99 -16.75 47.19
CA PRO A 486 -28.07 -15.76 47.21
C PRO A 486 -27.80 -14.53 48.12
N LEU A 487 -26.68 -14.51 48.81
CA LEU A 487 -26.22 -13.39 49.62
C LEU A 487 -25.32 -12.39 48.90
N ASN A 488 -24.93 -12.67 47.66
CA ASN A 488 -24.00 -11.85 46.89
C ASN A 488 -24.79 -10.89 45.95
N VAL A 489 -25.12 -9.70 46.45
CA VAL A 489 -25.88 -8.67 45.72
C VAL A 489 -24.98 -7.55 45.17
N GLU A 490 -23.71 -7.54 45.53
CA GLU A 490 -22.78 -6.49 45.13
C GLU A 490 -22.08 -6.84 43.79
N PRO A 491 -21.91 -5.89 42.87
CA PRO A 491 -21.13 -6.11 41.63
C PRO A 491 -19.70 -6.53 41.95
N TRP A 492 -19.11 -7.37 41.10
CA TRP A 492 -17.76 -7.92 41.32
C TRP A 492 -16.67 -6.85 41.51
N TRP A 493 -16.80 -5.71 40.83
CA TRP A 493 -15.85 -4.59 40.92
C TRP A 493 -15.86 -3.88 42.29
N HIS A 494 -16.84 -4.10 43.17
CA HIS A 494 -16.79 -3.68 44.57
C HIS A 494 -15.92 -4.61 45.44
N ILE A 495 -15.78 -5.85 45.05
CA ILE A 495 -15.06 -6.89 45.80
C ILE A 495 -13.60 -6.93 45.36
N ASP A 496 -13.33 -6.67 44.07
CA ASP A 496 -12.03 -6.87 43.44
C ASP A 496 -11.02 -5.77 43.79
N ARG A 497 -9.98 -6.12 44.53
CA ARG A 497 -8.94 -5.17 44.95
C ARG A 497 -8.08 -4.60 43.82
N ARG A 498 -8.09 -5.20 42.66
CA ARG A 498 -7.37 -4.66 41.47
C ARG A 498 -7.98 -3.32 41.05
N ILE A 499 -9.28 -3.12 41.24
CA ILE A 499 -9.94 -1.83 40.98
C ILE A 499 -9.41 -0.74 41.93
N ASN A 500 -9.29 -1.05 43.22
CA ASN A 500 -8.77 -0.08 44.19
C ASN A 500 -7.32 0.31 43.87
N TRP A 501 -6.47 -0.69 43.55
CA TRP A 501 -5.11 -0.45 43.13
C TRP A 501 -5.05 0.45 41.88
N LEU A 502 -5.91 0.17 40.89
CA LEU A 502 -5.96 0.95 39.66
C LEU A 502 -6.38 2.40 39.92
N LEU A 503 -7.39 2.62 40.77
CA LEU A 503 -7.83 3.97 41.15
C LEU A 503 -6.74 4.75 41.92
N GLU A 504 -5.99 4.08 42.80
CA GLU A 504 -4.84 4.69 43.47
C GLU A 504 -3.78 5.12 42.48
N ARG A 505 -3.41 4.26 41.53
CA ARG A 505 -2.41 4.57 40.52
C ARG A 505 -2.84 5.65 39.51
N LEU A 506 -4.11 5.68 39.13
CA LEU A 506 -4.64 6.69 38.21
C LEU A 506 -4.71 8.09 38.83
N SER A 507 -4.72 8.19 40.16
CA SER A 507 -4.72 9.47 40.91
C SER A 507 -3.35 9.84 41.49
N ASP A 508 -2.35 8.99 41.36
CA ASP A 508 -1.01 9.22 41.92
C ASP A 508 -0.12 10.01 40.97
N ASP A 509 0.40 11.16 41.44
CA ASP A 509 1.32 12.04 40.69
C ASP A 509 2.79 11.63 40.84
N GLY A 510 3.10 10.58 41.61
CA GLY A 510 4.44 10.06 41.84
C GLY A 510 5.04 9.31 40.67
N GLU A 511 6.30 8.91 40.77
CA GLU A 511 7.03 8.16 39.70
C GLU A 511 6.37 6.83 39.36
N GLU A 512 5.61 6.22 40.28
CA GLU A 512 4.88 4.96 40.03
C GLU A 512 3.42 5.18 39.66
N GLY A 513 2.93 6.41 39.63
CA GLY A 513 1.56 6.79 39.32
C GLY A 513 1.30 6.96 37.84
N PHE A 514 0.02 7.06 37.47
CA PHE A 514 -0.44 7.23 36.09
C PHE A 514 -1.13 8.57 35.84
N ALA A 515 -1.11 9.50 36.78
CA ALA A 515 -1.95 10.70 36.75
C ALA A 515 -1.81 11.55 35.48
N ASN A 516 -0.63 11.52 34.85
CA ASN A 516 -0.31 12.32 33.67
C ASN A 516 -0.12 11.47 32.39
N ASP A 517 -0.37 10.16 32.45
CA ASP A 517 -0.15 9.24 31.36
C ASP A 517 -1.43 8.60 30.85
N LYS A 518 -1.43 8.25 29.58
CA LYS A 518 -2.48 7.41 28.99
C LYS A 518 -2.26 5.95 29.41
N VAL A 519 -3.35 5.28 29.78
CA VAL A 519 -3.31 3.88 30.26
C VAL A 519 -4.25 3.03 29.43
N LEU A 520 -3.72 2.02 28.78
CA LEU A 520 -4.49 0.99 28.10
C LEU A 520 -4.72 -0.18 29.06
N ILE A 521 -5.97 -0.55 29.27
CA ILE A 521 -6.33 -1.71 30.10
C ILE A 521 -6.96 -2.77 29.21
N ILE A 522 -6.44 -3.99 29.26
CA ILE A 522 -7.00 -5.13 28.50
C ILE A 522 -7.49 -6.19 29.49
N ALA A 523 -8.72 -6.62 29.28
CA ALA A 523 -9.35 -7.76 29.94
C ALA A 523 -9.79 -8.76 28.87
N HIS A 524 -9.84 -10.05 29.21
CA HIS A 524 -10.19 -11.09 28.23
C HIS A 524 -11.64 -10.95 27.76
N HIS A 525 -12.57 -10.85 28.70
CA HIS A 525 -13.99 -10.83 28.38
C HIS A 525 -14.57 -9.42 28.27
N ARG A 526 -15.53 -9.25 27.35
CA ARG A 526 -16.32 -8.04 27.18
C ARG A 526 -16.99 -7.59 28.49
N ASP A 527 -17.61 -8.52 29.21
CA ASP A 527 -18.37 -8.21 30.42
C ASP A 527 -17.45 -7.75 31.57
N THR A 528 -16.21 -8.28 31.63
CA THR A 528 -15.16 -7.79 32.50
C THR A 528 -14.79 -6.35 32.14
N ALA A 529 -14.59 -6.06 30.84
CA ALA A 529 -14.24 -4.71 30.38
C ALA A 529 -15.35 -3.69 30.69
N LEU A 530 -16.60 -4.04 30.45
CA LEU A 530 -17.75 -3.20 30.80
C LEU A 530 -17.89 -2.97 32.32
N GLY A 531 -17.77 -4.03 33.13
CA GLY A 531 -17.79 -3.94 34.59
C GLY A 531 -16.65 -3.11 35.16
N LEU A 532 -15.44 -3.23 34.56
CA LEU A 532 -14.28 -2.43 34.94
C LEU A 532 -14.50 -0.94 34.68
N ALA A 533 -14.98 -0.57 33.51
CA ALA A 533 -15.29 0.83 33.18
C ALA A 533 -16.37 1.41 34.12
N GLU A 534 -17.39 0.61 34.43
CA GLU A 534 -18.41 1.02 35.40
C GLU A 534 -17.85 1.18 36.79
N GLY A 535 -16.98 0.28 37.26
CA GLY A 535 -16.28 0.37 38.54
C GLY A 535 -15.41 1.63 38.63
N LEU A 536 -14.63 1.95 37.59
CA LEU A 536 -13.84 3.18 37.52
C LEU A 536 -14.74 4.43 37.61
N ARG A 537 -15.87 4.41 36.91
CA ARG A 537 -16.84 5.51 36.91
C ARG A 537 -17.50 5.70 38.29
N VAL A 538 -17.98 4.63 38.90
CA VAL A 538 -18.75 4.71 40.16
C VAL A 538 -17.86 4.97 41.36
N LEU A 539 -16.72 4.29 41.45
CA LEU A 539 -15.83 4.40 42.62
C LEU A 539 -14.83 5.56 42.51
N GLY A 540 -14.37 5.89 41.31
CA GLY A 540 -13.33 6.88 41.06
C GLY A 540 -13.78 8.14 40.31
N GLY A 541 -14.98 8.17 39.78
CA GLY A 541 -15.44 9.26 38.91
C GLY A 541 -14.71 9.34 37.58
N ILE A 542 -13.96 8.29 37.16
CA ILE A 542 -13.14 8.24 35.98
C ILE A 542 -13.97 7.71 34.81
N HIS A 543 -14.10 8.52 33.77
CA HIS A 543 -14.78 8.10 32.54
C HIS A 543 -13.77 7.39 31.61
N ALA A 544 -13.90 6.07 31.52
CA ALA A 544 -13.10 5.24 30.62
C ALA A 544 -13.97 4.75 29.46
N PRO A 545 -13.72 5.19 28.22
CA PRO A 545 -14.31 4.56 27.02
C PRO A 545 -14.01 3.06 27.01
N VAL A 546 -14.98 2.26 26.52
CA VAL A 546 -14.80 0.81 26.38
C VAL A 546 -14.73 0.45 24.93
N PHE A 547 -13.81 -0.44 24.58
CA PHE A 547 -13.58 -0.91 23.24
C PHE A 547 -13.76 -2.44 23.18
N HIS A 548 -14.87 -2.89 22.57
CA HIS A 548 -15.22 -4.31 22.53
C HIS A 548 -15.87 -4.70 21.20
N GLU A 549 -16.01 -6.00 20.95
CA GLU A 549 -16.50 -6.58 19.71
C GLU A 549 -17.94 -6.17 19.34
N GLY A 550 -18.78 -5.86 20.33
CA GLY A 550 -20.16 -5.44 20.11
C GLY A 550 -20.36 -4.00 19.65
N LEU A 551 -19.30 -3.19 19.60
CA LEU A 551 -19.36 -1.81 19.11
C LEU A 551 -19.31 -1.74 17.57
N SER A 552 -20.08 -0.80 17.02
CA SER A 552 -19.94 -0.43 15.61
C SER A 552 -18.58 0.20 15.30
N LEU A 553 -18.21 0.25 14.03
CA LEU A 553 -16.96 0.87 13.58
C LEU A 553 -16.81 2.32 14.02
N ILE A 554 -17.89 3.08 13.92
CA ILE A 554 -17.92 4.51 14.29
C ILE A 554 -17.73 4.68 15.79
N GLU A 555 -18.34 3.83 16.59
CA GLU A 555 -18.19 3.88 18.06
C GLU A 555 -16.77 3.51 18.49
N ARG A 556 -16.16 2.51 17.85
CA ARG A 556 -14.76 2.15 18.07
C ARG A 556 -13.82 3.31 17.69
N ASP A 557 -14.06 3.96 16.57
CA ASP A 557 -13.28 5.12 16.16
C ASP A 557 -13.40 6.29 17.13
N ARG A 558 -14.59 6.56 17.64
CA ARG A 558 -14.82 7.60 18.66
C ARG A 558 -14.10 7.29 19.97
N ALA A 559 -14.17 6.04 20.45
CA ALA A 559 -13.48 5.63 21.66
C ALA A 559 -11.95 5.77 21.53
N ALA A 560 -11.38 5.33 20.40
CA ALA A 560 -9.95 5.46 20.12
C ALA A 560 -9.52 6.92 19.97
N ALA A 561 -10.31 7.75 19.29
CA ALA A 561 -10.04 9.18 19.13
C ALA A 561 -10.09 9.92 20.49
N ALA A 562 -11.09 9.61 21.30
CA ALA A 562 -11.19 10.16 22.65
C ALA A 562 -10.02 9.76 23.55
N PHE A 563 -9.45 8.57 23.36
CA PHE A 563 -8.26 8.14 24.09
C PHE A 563 -6.98 8.79 23.53
N ALA A 564 -6.89 9.02 22.23
CA ALA A 564 -5.73 9.63 21.57
C ALA A 564 -5.60 11.14 21.80
N ASP A 565 -6.68 11.81 22.19
CA ASP A 565 -6.69 13.25 22.44
C ASP A 565 -5.88 13.58 23.72
N GLU A 566 -4.83 14.41 23.56
CA GLU A 566 -3.94 14.78 24.68
C GLU A 566 -4.50 15.89 25.56
N GLU A 567 -5.38 16.76 25.05
CA GLU A 567 -5.85 17.94 25.77
C GLU A 567 -7.16 17.66 26.52
N ASP A 568 -8.17 17.12 25.84
CA ASP A 568 -9.52 16.93 26.38
C ASP A 568 -9.93 15.44 26.42
N GLY A 569 -9.03 14.54 26.07
CA GLY A 569 -9.33 13.11 25.92
C GLY A 569 -9.31 12.30 27.22
N SER A 570 -9.82 11.07 27.13
CA SER A 570 -9.82 10.16 28.30
C SER A 570 -8.39 9.68 28.62
N GLN A 571 -8.07 9.62 29.92
CA GLN A 571 -6.83 9.08 30.44
C GLN A 571 -6.74 7.55 30.21
N VAL A 572 -7.88 6.88 30.34
CA VAL A 572 -7.97 5.41 30.33
C VAL A 572 -8.81 4.94 29.15
N LEU A 573 -8.35 3.88 28.49
CA LEU A 573 -9.16 3.08 27.56
C LEU A 573 -9.22 1.64 28.07
N VAL A 574 -10.42 1.09 28.18
CA VAL A 574 -10.62 -0.32 28.57
C VAL A 574 -10.99 -1.14 27.34
N CYS A 575 -10.27 -2.23 27.08
CA CYS A 575 -10.50 -3.09 25.92
C CYS A 575 -10.83 -4.53 26.35
N SER A 576 -11.72 -5.18 25.58
CA SER A 576 -11.79 -6.65 25.58
C SER A 576 -10.68 -7.21 24.69
N GLU A 577 -10.43 -8.55 24.75
CA GLU A 577 -9.43 -9.23 23.92
C GLU A 577 -9.65 -8.92 22.43
N ILE A 578 -10.81 -9.27 21.91
CA ILE A 578 -11.19 -9.05 20.51
C ILE A 578 -11.31 -7.56 20.20
N GLY A 579 -11.82 -6.76 21.14
CA GLY A 579 -11.92 -5.32 20.96
C GLY A 579 -10.58 -4.64 20.74
N SER A 580 -9.51 -5.12 21.37
CA SER A 580 -8.17 -4.54 21.25
C SER A 580 -7.49 -4.85 19.90
N GLU A 581 -7.94 -5.87 19.18
CA GLU A 581 -7.34 -6.26 17.90
C GLU A 581 -7.39 -5.15 16.85
N GLY A 582 -6.34 -5.06 16.04
CA GLY A 582 -6.31 -4.17 14.90
C GLY A 582 -6.03 -2.69 15.17
N ARG A 583 -5.77 -2.27 16.39
CA ARG A 583 -5.45 -0.87 16.72
C ARG A 583 -4.02 -0.69 17.18
N ASN A 584 -3.52 0.51 16.94
CA ASN A 584 -2.19 0.95 17.32
C ASN A 584 -2.32 2.07 18.38
N PHE A 585 -1.71 1.85 19.55
CA PHE A 585 -1.70 2.80 20.65
C PHE A 585 -0.27 3.23 21.02
N GLN A 586 0.60 3.46 20.03
CA GLN A 586 2.01 3.83 20.24
C GLN A 586 2.23 5.10 21.07
N PHE A 587 1.23 5.97 21.19
CA PHE A 587 1.29 7.14 22.09
C PHE A 587 1.13 6.77 23.57
N CYS A 588 0.68 5.56 23.89
CA CYS A 588 0.51 5.04 25.24
C CYS A 588 1.74 4.20 25.63
N ARG A 589 2.22 4.36 26.86
CA ARG A 589 3.34 3.56 27.40
C ARG A 589 2.93 2.57 28.47
N HIS A 590 1.78 2.74 29.12
CA HIS A 590 1.28 1.87 30.19
C HIS A 590 0.24 0.90 29.66
N LEU A 591 0.52 -0.40 29.79
CA LEU A 591 -0.41 -1.48 29.52
C LEU A 591 -0.73 -2.19 30.83
N VAL A 592 -1.99 -2.15 31.24
CA VAL A 592 -2.48 -2.95 32.35
C VAL A 592 -3.17 -4.19 31.82
N MET A 593 -2.62 -5.35 32.06
CA MET A 593 -3.26 -6.64 31.80
C MET A 593 -4.08 -7.02 33.03
N PHE A 594 -5.38 -6.67 33.02
CA PHE A 594 -6.25 -6.87 34.15
C PHE A 594 -6.40 -8.35 34.52
N ASP A 595 -6.34 -9.18 33.51
CA ASP A 595 -6.16 -10.63 33.56
C ASP A 595 -5.14 -11.06 32.49
N LEU A 596 -4.60 -12.27 32.59
CA LEU A 596 -3.69 -12.82 31.60
C LEU A 596 -4.43 -13.76 30.66
N PRO A 597 -4.12 -13.74 29.36
CA PRO A 597 -4.63 -14.74 28.42
C PRO A 597 -3.95 -16.07 28.70
N GLN A 598 -4.59 -17.17 28.35
CA GLN A 598 -4.01 -18.50 28.50
C GLN A 598 -2.96 -18.79 27.43
N HIS A 599 -3.22 -18.34 26.20
CA HIS A 599 -2.36 -18.63 25.07
C HIS A 599 -1.24 -17.59 24.93
N PRO A 600 0.04 -17.98 24.78
CA PRO A 600 1.17 -17.05 24.65
C PRO A 600 1.04 -16.08 23.49
N ASP A 601 0.45 -16.48 22.37
CA ASP A 601 0.28 -15.61 21.21
C ASP A 601 -0.68 -14.45 21.49
N GLN A 602 -1.72 -14.68 22.30
CA GLN A 602 -2.62 -13.62 22.75
C GLN A 602 -1.89 -12.64 23.67
N LEU A 603 -0.97 -13.13 24.53
CA LEU A 603 -0.13 -12.27 25.34
C LEU A 603 0.73 -11.37 24.47
N GLU A 604 1.40 -11.93 23.47
CA GLU A 604 2.19 -11.16 22.51
C GLU A 604 1.33 -10.19 21.68
N GLN A 605 0.13 -10.57 21.31
CA GLN A 605 -0.81 -9.67 20.63
C GLN A 605 -1.22 -8.47 21.52
N ARG A 606 -1.49 -8.69 22.81
CA ARG A 606 -1.78 -7.61 23.75
C ARG A 606 -0.60 -6.65 23.88
N ILE A 607 0.60 -7.15 24.10
CA ILE A 607 1.83 -6.35 24.21
C ILE A 607 2.07 -5.61 22.87
N GLY A 608 1.87 -6.27 21.76
CA GLY A 608 2.04 -5.74 20.41
C GLY A 608 1.12 -4.55 20.06
N ARG A 609 0.15 -4.19 20.91
CA ARG A 609 -0.64 -2.95 20.76
C ARG A 609 0.22 -1.70 21.00
N LEU A 610 1.21 -1.80 21.89
CA LEU A 610 2.13 -0.74 22.24
C LEU A 610 3.52 -0.99 21.69
N ASP A 611 3.95 -2.25 21.60
CA ASP A 611 5.28 -2.69 21.24
C ASP A 611 5.48 -2.75 19.71
N ARG A 612 5.76 -1.57 19.16
CA ARG A 612 5.98 -1.39 17.73
C ARG A 612 7.19 -0.53 17.44
N ILE A 613 7.73 -0.65 16.24
CA ILE A 613 8.81 0.22 15.76
C ILE A 613 8.34 1.68 15.81
N GLY A 614 9.19 2.56 16.34
CA GLY A 614 8.91 3.99 16.45
C GLY A 614 8.32 4.42 17.80
N GLN A 615 8.05 3.51 18.71
CA GLN A 615 7.71 3.83 20.11
C GLN A 615 8.92 4.48 20.79
N LYS A 616 8.71 5.65 21.40
CA LYS A 616 9.79 6.47 21.97
C LYS A 616 10.11 6.14 23.43
N HIS A 617 9.20 5.48 24.12
CA HIS A 617 9.27 5.20 25.54
C HIS A 617 9.32 3.70 25.79
N ALA A 618 9.94 3.28 26.90
CA ALA A 618 9.81 1.91 27.38
C ALA A 618 8.34 1.59 27.64
N ILE A 619 7.94 0.35 27.38
CA ILE A 619 6.59 -0.12 27.64
C ILE A 619 6.52 -0.67 29.06
N GLU A 620 5.67 -0.10 29.86
CA GLU A 620 5.44 -0.47 31.25
C GLU A 620 4.26 -1.44 31.33
N LEU A 621 4.56 -2.72 31.52
CA LEU A 621 3.58 -3.82 31.58
C LEU A 621 3.16 -4.07 33.02
N HIS A 622 1.94 -3.76 33.39
CA HIS A 622 1.42 -3.93 34.73
C HIS A 622 0.50 -5.15 34.80
N VAL A 623 0.84 -6.10 35.65
CA VAL A 623 0.06 -7.34 35.81
C VAL A 623 -0.38 -7.48 37.29
N PRO A 624 -1.57 -6.98 37.64
CA PRO A 624 -2.12 -7.13 38.99
C PRO A 624 -2.69 -8.55 39.20
N THR A 625 -2.13 -9.29 40.13
CA THR A 625 -2.55 -10.66 40.49
C THR A 625 -2.82 -10.78 41.99
N PHE A 626 -3.61 -11.75 42.36
CA PHE A 626 -3.85 -12.08 43.79
C PHE A 626 -2.86 -13.16 44.22
N VAL A 627 -2.23 -12.95 45.36
CA VAL A 627 -1.29 -13.91 45.94
C VAL A 627 -1.98 -15.27 46.15
N GLY A 628 -1.37 -16.33 45.66
CA GLY A 628 -1.87 -17.71 45.71
C GLY A 628 -3.05 -17.96 44.75
N SER A 629 -3.25 -17.13 43.73
CA SER A 629 -4.30 -17.36 42.75
C SER A 629 -3.76 -18.11 41.51
N PRO A 630 -4.64 -18.75 40.74
CA PRO A 630 -4.29 -19.32 39.44
C PRO A 630 -3.70 -18.27 38.48
N GLY A 631 -4.18 -17.03 38.52
CA GLY A 631 -3.61 -15.93 37.71
C GLY A 631 -2.17 -15.56 38.08
N GLU A 632 -1.79 -15.63 39.40
CA GLU A 632 -0.38 -15.46 39.81
C GLU A 632 0.48 -16.62 39.31
N ARG A 633 -0.04 -17.87 39.34
CA ARG A 633 0.65 -19.05 38.87
C ARG A 633 0.86 -19.01 37.36
N LEU A 634 -0.12 -18.51 36.59
CA LEU A 634 0.02 -18.28 35.17
C LEU A 634 1.08 -17.20 34.86
N LEU A 635 1.09 -16.08 35.62
CA LEU A 635 2.14 -15.08 35.51
C LEU A 635 3.54 -15.65 35.76
N ARG A 636 3.67 -16.57 36.76
CA ARG A 636 4.95 -17.23 37.02
C ARG A 636 5.38 -18.13 35.87
N TRP A 637 4.48 -18.89 35.29
CA TRP A 637 4.79 -19.73 34.13
C TRP A 637 5.30 -18.90 32.94
N TYR A 638 4.62 -17.79 32.59
CA TYR A 638 5.05 -16.88 31.54
C TYR A 638 6.41 -16.24 31.84
N HIS A 639 6.60 -15.76 33.05
CA HIS A 639 7.82 -15.01 33.42
C HIS A 639 9.01 -15.93 33.71
N GLU A 640 8.80 -16.97 34.52
CA GLU A 640 9.87 -17.87 34.97
C GLU A 640 10.15 -19.01 33.95
N GLY A 641 9.16 -19.45 33.21
CA GLY A 641 9.28 -20.54 32.24
C GLY A 641 9.84 -20.08 30.89
N MET A 642 9.36 -18.95 30.34
CA MET A 642 9.70 -18.50 28.99
C MET A 642 10.10 -17.04 28.85
N ASP A 643 10.22 -16.29 29.96
CA ASP A 643 10.56 -14.84 29.96
C ASP A 643 9.73 -13.99 29.00
N ALA A 644 8.43 -14.27 28.86
CA ALA A 644 7.56 -13.77 27.82
C ALA A 644 7.32 -12.23 27.86
N PHE A 645 7.67 -11.57 28.98
CA PHE A 645 7.47 -10.13 29.13
C PHE A 645 8.68 -9.29 28.72
N SER A 646 9.88 -9.90 28.60
CA SER A 646 11.10 -9.16 28.30
C SER A 646 11.33 -9.01 26.79
N ALA A 647 10.99 -10.05 26.03
CA ALA A 647 11.12 -10.06 24.57
C ALA A 647 10.06 -10.98 23.93
N PRO A 648 9.65 -10.71 22.69
CA PRO A 648 8.79 -11.62 21.95
C PRO A 648 9.55 -12.90 21.59
N HIS A 649 8.86 -14.02 21.65
CA HIS A 649 9.42 -15.33 21.34
C HIS A 649 8.51 -16.09 20.37
N GLY A 650 9.10 -16.60 19.29
CA GLY A 650 8.38 -17.39 18.29
C GLY A 650 8.06 -18.83 18.72
N VAL A 651 8.38 -19.24 19.94
CA VAL A 651 8.21 -20.61 20.44
C VAL A 651 7.05 -20.79 21.43
N GLY A 652 6.29 -19.71 21.68
CA GLY A 652 5.23 -19.73 22.68
C GLY A 652 4.14 -20.77 22.41
N SER A 653 3.69 -20.87 21.16
CA SER A 653 2.65 -21.83 20.75
C SER A 653 3.11 -23.28 20.90
N ASP A 654 4.37 -23.61 20.52
CA ASP A 654 4.92 -24.97 20.70
C ASP A 654 4.95 -25.39 22.18
N LEU A 655 5.27 -24.43 23.06
CA LEU A 655 5.29 -24.67 24.50
C LEU A 655 3.87 -24.85 25.06
N PHE A 656 2.93 -24.09 24.54
CA PHE A 656 1.53 -24.23 24.97
C PHE A 656 0.91 -25.55 24.45
N GLU A 657 1.25 -25.96 23.23
CA GLU A 657 0.83 -27.26 22.70
C GLU A 657 1.43 -28.42 23.52
N ALA A 658 2.67 -28.26 24.00
CA ALA A 658 3.33 -29.31 24.81
C ALA A 658 2.83 -29.36 26.25
N PHE A 659 2.50 -28.23 26.87
CA PHE A 659 2.24 -28.14 28.30
C PHE A 659 0.85 -27.58 28.66
N GLY A 660 0.03 -27.14 27.71
CA GLY A 660 -1.22 -26.42 27.99
C GLY A 660 -2.21 -27.20 28.86
N ASP A 661 -2.41 -28.48 28.56
CA ASP A 661 -3.31 -29.34 29.34
C ASP A 661 -2.76 -29.55 30.77
N ALA A 662 -1.47 -29.86 30.89
CA ALA A 662 -0.83 -30.01 32.18
C ALA A 662 -0.75 -28.72 32.98
N LEU A 663 -0.62 -27.56 32.28
CA LEU A 663 -0.63 -26.25 32.92
C LEU A 663 -1.99 -25.95 33.58
N ALA A 664 -3.08 -26.31 32.91
CA ALA A 664 -4.42 -26.07 33.44
C ALA A 664 -4.59 -26.71 34.83
N ASP A 665 -4.14 -27.95 34.99
CA ASP A 665 -4.14 -28.69 36.28
C ASP A 665 -3.15 -28.04 37.29
N ALA A 666 -1.96 -27.66 36.82
CA ALA A 666 -0.92 -27.07 37.67
C ALA A 666 -1.26 -25.66 38.19
N LEU A 667 -2.24 -24.95 37.57
CA LEU A 667 -2.71 -23.65 38.09
C LEU A 667 -3.37 -23.77 39.49
N LEU A 668 -3.64 -24.99 39.97
CA LEU A 668 -4.20 -25.21 41.31
C LEU A 668 -3.14 -25.67 42.31
N ASP A 669 -1.95 -26.10 41.91
CA ASP A 669 -0.92 -26.66 42.80
C ASP A 669 0.48 -26.08 42.49
N ASP A 670 1.16 -25.57 43.54
CA ASP A 670 2.47 -24.92 43.39
C ASP A 670 3.62 -25.93 43.09
N ASP A 671 3.51 -27.14 43.54
CA ASP A 671 4.57 -28.17 43.34
C ASP A 671 4.55 -28.62 41.87
N SER A 672 3.38 -28.96 41.35
CA SER A 672 3.17 -29.31 39.94
C SER A 672 3.57 -28.18 39.01
N LEU A 673 3.23 -26.93 39.37
CA LEU A 673 3.63 -25.75 38.61
C LEU A 673 5.15 -25.58 38.50
N ASN A 674 5.90 -25.80 39.61
CA ASN A 674 7.34 -25.69 39.61
C ASN A 674 8.02 -26.73 38.70
N GLU A 675 7.47 -27.92 38.59
CA GLU A 675 7.93 -28.94 37.64
C GLU A 675 7.71 -28.51 36.19
N ILE A 676 6.51 -28.04 35.85
CA ILE A 676 6.17 -27.57 34.52
C ILE A 676 7.02 -26.34 34.13
N ILE A 677 7.25 -25.38 35.04
CA ILE A 677 8.14 -24.25 34.79
C ILE A 677 9.55 -24.70 34.44
N ALA A 678 10.09 -25.70 35.13
CA ALA A 678 11.44 -26.23 34.88
C ALA A 678 11.53 -26.94 33.52
N GLU A 679 10.52 -27.73 33.18
CA GLU A 679 10.42 -28.39 31.88
C GLU A 679 10.23 -27.41 30.74
N THR A 680 9.33 -26.43 30.90
CA THR A 680 9.11 -25.34 29.95
C THR A 680 10.39 -24.58 29.65
N ARG A 681 11.18 -24.24 30.70
CA ARG A 681 12.46 -23.52 30.54
C ARG A 681 13.47 -24.34 29.75
N THR A 682 13.50 -25.64 29.97
CA THR A 682 14.41 -26.56 29.27
C THR A 682 14.04 -26.68 27.80
N LEU A 683 12.77 -26.88 27.48
CA LEU A 683 12.27 -26.96 26.12
C LEU A 683 12.41 -25.60 25.39
N PHE A 684 12.11 -24.50 26.09
CA PHE A 684 12.28 -23.15 25.58
C PHE A 684 13.71 -22.86 25.12
N SER A 685 14.70 -23.19 25.98
CA SER A 685 16.11 -23.02 25.68
C SER A 685 16.56 -23.87 24.48
N ALA A 686 16.07 -25.08 24.38
CA ALA A 686 16.36 -25.98 23.26
C ALA A 686 15.77 -25.46 21.95
N ARG A 687 14.52 -25.03 21.96
CA ARG A 687 13.83 -24.46 20.78
C ARG A 687 14.44 -23.16 20.30
N LEU A 688 14.82 -22.26 21.22
CA LEU A 688 15.54 -21.04 20.87
C LEU A 688 16.87 -21.35 20.18
N ALA A 689 17.63 -22.32 20.68
CA ALA A 689 18.89 -22.71 20.07
C ALA A 689 18.69 -23.32 18.67
N GLU A 690 17.63 -24.07 18.46
CA GLU A 690 17.25 -24.59 17.14
C GLU A 690 16.87 -23.47 16.16
N GLN A 691 16.12 -22.47 16.62
CA GLN A 691 15.73 -21.31 15.79
C GLN A 691 16.93 -20.43 15.42
N ASP A 692 17.90 -20.25 16.31
CA ASP A 692 19.09 -19.44 16.04
C ASP A 692 20.08 -20.19 15.12
N ALA A 693 19.95 -21.50 14.93
CA ALA A 693 20.85 -22.33 14.13
C ALA A 693 20.41 -22.42 12.66
N GLY A 694 21.00 -21.65 11.79
CA GLY A 694 21.12 -21.97 10.38
C GLY A 694 20.17 -21.22 9.44
N ARG A 695 18.95 -21.70 9.18
CA ARG A 695 18.07 -21.19 8.12
C ARG A 695 17.52 -19.78 8.36
N ASN A 696 17.09 -19.49 9.57
CA ASN A 696 16.53 -18.20 9.93
C ASN A 696 17.54 -17.09 9.66
N ARG A 697 18.81 -17.35 9.92
CA ARG A 697 19.89 -16.41 9.65
C ARG A 697 20.05 -16.07 8.18
N LEU A 698 19.94 -17.07 7.28
CA LEU A 698 20.01 -16.84 5.84
C LEU A 698 18.84 -16.00 5.33
N LEU A 699 17.64 -16.26 5.83
CA LEU A 699 16.43 -15.51 5.49
C LEU A 699 16.52 -14.06 5.96
N GLU A 700 16.96 -13.82 7.18
CA GLU A 700 17.15 -12.49 7.73
C GLU A 700 18.18 -11.67 6.96
N LEU A 701 19.31 -12.26 6.57
CA LEU A 701 20.32 -11.61 5.74
C LEU A 701 19.80 -11.22 4.35
N ASN A 702 18.83 -11.97 3.83
CA ASN A 702 18.17 -11.69 2.55
C ASN A 702 17.01 -10.69 2.66
N ALA A 703 16.38 -10.59 3.83
CA ALA A 703 15.13 -9.84 3.99
C ALA A 703 15.31 -8.32 3.95
N CYS A 704 16.54 -7.81 4.21
CA CYS A 704 16.82 -6.38 4.07
C CYS A 704 18.27 -6.15 3.64
N ARG A 705 18.46 -5.41 2.54
CA ARG A 705 19.77 -4.90 2.10
C ARG A 705 19.87 -3.42 2.47
N PRO A 706 20.65 -3.05 3.50
CA PRO A 706 20.63 -1.70 4.07
C PRO A 706 20.91 -0.58 3.05
N ALA A 707 21.90 -0.78 2.17
CA ALA A 707 22.25 0.21 1.16
C ALA A 707 21.11 0.48 0.15
N LYS A 708 20.41 -0.57 -0.27
CA LYS A 708 19.24 -0.41 -1.17
C LYS A 708 18.06 0.22 -0.44
N ALA A 709 17.82 -0.17 0.81
CA ALA A 709 16.78 0.42 1.64
C ALA A 709 16.98 1.93 1.83
N GLU A 710 18.22 2.34 2.16
CA GLU A 710 18.55 3.76 2.34
C GLU A 710 18.39 4.56 1.04
N ALA A 711 18.74 3.99 -0.11
CA ALA A 711 18.54 4.64 -1.40
C ALA A 711 17.04 4.89 -1.69
N VAL A 712 16.16 3.95 -1.31
CA VAL A 712 14.69 4.14 -1.44
C VAL A 712 14.20 5.22 -0.47
N ILE A 713 14.68 5.20 0.78
CA ILE A 713 14.32 6.19 1.80
C ILE A 713 14.73 7.59 1.34
N GLU A 714 15.93 7.74 0.82
CA GLU A 714 16.43 9.04 0.36
C GLU A 714 15.61 9.55 -0.84
N ALA A 715 15.27 8.66 -1.76
CA ALA A 715 14.38 9.02 -2.86
C ALA A 715 12.98 9.46 -2.38
N ILE A 716 12.44 8.86 -1.31
CA ILE A 716 11.18 9.32 -0.70
C ILE A 716 11.36 10.68 -0.03
N ARG A 717 12.45 10.88 0.72
CA ARG A 717 12.75 12.17 1.38
C ARG A 717 12.91 13.31 0.39
N GLU A 718 13.48 13.05 -0.79
CA GLU A 718 13.56 14.04 -1.87
C GLU A 718 12.16 14.54 -2.28
N LEU A 719 11.17 13.66 -2.40
CA LEU A 719 9.78 14.04 -2.69
C LEU A 719 9.08 14.69 -1.49
N ASP A 720 9.36 14.26 -0.28
CA ASP A 720 8.77 14.83 0.95
C ASP A 720 9.19 16.29 1.17
N HIS A 721 10.42 16.63 0.80
CA HIS A 721 10.97 17.98 0.94
C HIS A 721 10.87 18.83 -0.33
N ASP A 722 10.16 18.36 -1.36
CA ASP A 722 10.02 19.10 -2.63
C ASP A 722 9.21 20.39 -2.44
N PRO A 723 9.85 21.59 -2.55
CA PRO A 723 9.16 22.86 -2.36
C PRO A 723 8.20 23.21 -3.50
N ALA A 724 8.19 22.42 -4.58
CA ALA A 724 7.29 22.61 -5.70
C ALA A 724 5.87 22.12 -5.38
N LEU A 725 5.73 21.09 -4.53
CA LEU A 725 4.42 20.51 -4.21
C LEU A 725 3.47 21.52 -3.53
N PRO A 726 3.81 22.18 -2.42
CA PRO A 726 2.91 23.15 -1.81
C PRO A 726 2.48 24.25 -2.76
N ARG A 727 3.43 24.80 -3.51
CA ARG A 727 3.16 25.88 -4.48
C ARG A 727 2.26 25.42 -5.63
N TYR A 728 2.39 24.17 -6.04
CA TYR A 728 1.54 23.58 -7.08
C TYR A 728 0.12 23.38 -6.55
N ILE A 729 -0.02 22.79 -5.37
CA ILE A 729 -1.31 22.50 -4.73
C ILE A 729 -2.08 23.79 -4.47
N GLU A 730 -1.48 24.81 -3.87
CA GLU A 730 -2.14 26.10 -3.65
C GLU A 730 -2.74 26.68 -4.93
N ARG A 731 -1.99 26.67 -6.04
CA ARG A 731 -2.48 27.15 -7.32
C ARG A 731 -3.58 26.28 -7.92
N ALA A 732 -3.46 24.97 -7.76
CA ALA A 732 -4.47 24.04 -8.25
C ALA A 732 -5.78 24.23 -7.47
N LEU A 733 -5.73 24.28 -6.13
CA LEU A 733 -6.90 24.52 -5.27
C LEU A 733 -7.63 25.81 -5.66
N ASP A 734 -6.90 26.91 -5.87
CA ASP A 734 -7.45 28.19 -6.33
C ASP A 734 -8.24 28.03 -7.64
N ILE A 735 -7.68 27.30 -8.61
CA ILE A 735 -8.28 27.12 -9.93
C ILE A 735 -9.49 26.17 -9.87
N PHE A 736 -9.41 25.14 -9.05
CA PHE A 736 -10.50 24.19 -8.84
C PHE A 736 -11.60 24.72 -7.91
N GLY A 737 -11.40 25.90 -7.29
CA GLY A 737 -12.38 26.54 -6.41
C GLY A 737 -12.50 25.85 -5.04
N VAL A 738 -11.39 25.39 -4.51
CA VAL A 738 -11.31 24.84 -3.16
C VAL A 738 -10.74 25.90 -2.23
N ASP A 739 -11.47 26.24 -1.18
CA ASP A 739 -10.99 27.17 -0.15
C ASP A 739 -10.00 26.45 0.78
N SER A 740 -8.90 27.11 1.11
CA SER A 740 -7.90 26.60 2.03
C SER A 740 -7.71 27.57 3.19
N GLN A 741 -7.85 27.08 4.41
CA GLN A 741 -7.62 27.85 5.63
C GLN A 741 -6.44 27.25 6.40
N GLU A 742 -5.44 28.07 6.69
CA GLU A 742 -4.34 27.64 7.55
C GLU A 742 -4.79 27.62 9.02
N LEU A 743 -4.66 26.46 9.65
CA LEU A 743 -4.99 26.22 11.07
C LEU A 743 -3.78 26.39 12.00
N GLY A 744 -2.62 26.77 11.46
CA GLY A 744 -1.36 26.84 12.21
C GLY A 744 -0.52 25.57 12.09
N ALA A 745 0.75 25.69 12.50
CA ALA A 745 1.71 24.58 12.51
C ALA A 745 1.81 23.79 11.17
N GLY A 746 1.56 24.43 10.00
CA GLY A 746 1.62 23.77 8.67
C GLY A 746 0.46 22.80 8.41
N ILE A 747 -0.65 22.94 9.11
CA ILE A 747 -1.91 22.24 8.87
C ILE A 747 -2.83 23.21 8.14
N MET A 748 -3.46 22.74 7.07
CA MET A 748 -4.48 23.46 6.34
C MET A 748 -5.80 22.70 6.35
N HIS A 749 -6.90 23.40 6.42
CA HIS A 749 -8.23 22.85 6.23
C HIS A 749 -8.70 23.17 4.82
N LEU A 750 -9.08 22.12 4.06
CA LEU A 750 -9.57 22.25 2.70
C LEU A 750 -11.09 22.14 2.71
N GLN A 751 -11.76 23.16 2.20
CA GLN A 751 -13.20 23.24 2.20
C GLN A 751 -13.74 23.49 0.79
N PRO A 752 -14.78 22.78 0.35
CA PRO A 752 -15.39 23.01 -0.96
C PRO A 752 -16.10 24.37 -1.00
N SER A 753 -15.70 25.25 -1.94
CA SER A 753 -16.46 26.50 -2.19
C SER A 753 -17.68 26.24 -3.07
N PRO A 754 -18.64 27.17 -3.14
CA PRO A 754 -19.76 27.07 -4.07
C PRO A 754 -19.36 26.97 -5.54
N GLN A 755 -18.17 27.49 -5.90
CA GLN A 755 -17.62 27.48 -7.26
C GLN A 755 -16.73 26.26 -7.54
N MET A 756 -16.50 25.38 -6.56
CA MET A 756 -15.66 24.21 -6.72
C MET A 756 -16.15 23.31 -7.86
N LEU A 757 -15.19 22.79 -8.63
CA LEU A 757 -15.49 21.78 -9.66
C LEU A 757 -15.82 20.43 -8.97
N ASP A 758 -16.95 19.81 -9.35
CA ASP A 758 -17.43 18.58 -8.73
C ASP A 758 -16.48 17.38 -8.97
N GLY A 759 -16.54 16.40 -8.08
CA GLY A 759 -15.84 15.10 -8.21
C GLY A 759 -14.36 15.13 -7.79
N LEU A 760 -13.94 16.06 -6.95
CA LEU A 760 -12.63 16.00 -6.32
C LEU A 760 -12.65 15.02 -5.12
N PRO A 761 -11.70 14.08 -5.00
CA PRO A 761 -11.64 13.12 -3.90
C PRO A 761 -11.62 13.81 -2.53
N GLY A 762 -12.48 13.35 -1.63
CA GLY A 762 -12.59 13.86 -0.25
C GLY A 762 -13.26 15.23 -0.12
N LEU A 763 -13.74 15.83 -1.21
CA LEU A 763 -14.39 17.13 -1.20
C LEU A 763 -15.76 17.05 -1.89
N VAL A 764 -16.82 17.21 -1.09
CA VAL A 764 -18.21 17.20 -1.56
C VAL A 764 -18.85 18.54 -1.23
N LYS A 765 -19.51 19.17 -2.21
CA LYS A 765 -20.18 20.47 -1.98
C LYS A 765 -21.22 20.35 -0.88
N GLY A 766 -21.14 21.27 0.09
CA GLY A 766 -22.04 21.31 1.24
C GLY A 766 -21.61 20.47 2.43
N GLU A 767 -20.48 19.78 2.35
CA GLU A 767 -19.85 19.06 3.46
C GLU A 767 -18.65 19.84 4.01
N GLU A 768 -18.26 19.46 5.26
CA GLU A 768 -17.11 20.03 5.94
C GLU A 768 -15.83 19.53 5.31
N GLY A 769 -15.13 19.79 4.48
CA GLY A 769 -13.89 19.25 3.93
C GLY A 769 -13.02 18.44 4.88
N PHE A 770 -11.71 18.50 4.74
CA PHE A 770 -10.78 17.76 5.59
C PHE A 770 -9.51 18.56 5.90
N SER A 771 -8.86 18.21 7.01
CA SER A 771 -7.56 18.77 7.38
C SER A 771 -6.41 18.01 6.74
N ALA A 772 -5.40 18.75 6.27
CA ALA A 772 -4.26 18.17 5.56
C ALA A 772 -2.95 18.86 5.92
N THR A 773 -1.84 18.16 5.70
CA THR A 773 -0.48 18.69 5.85
C THR A 773 0.46 18.10 4.80
N PHE A 774 1.54 18.79 4.49
CA PHE A 774 2.63 18.24 3.66
C PHE A 774 3.67 17.48 4.48
N ASP A 775 3.69 17.66 5.80
CA ASP A 775 4.65 17.08 6.72
C ASP A 775 4.25 15.64 7.10
N ARG A 776 5.10 14.66 6.77
CA ARG A 776 4.88 13.24 7.06
C ARG A 776 4.77 12.96 8.56
N ALA A 777 5.67 13.50 9.37
CA ALA A 777 5.70 13.24 10.81
C ALA A 777 4.43 13.75 11.49
N ARG A 778 3.96 14.92 11.05
CA ARG A 778 2.72 15.52 11.56
C ARG A 778 1.48 14.74 11.13
N ALA A 779 1.43 14.29 9.88
CA ALA A 779 0.34 13.43 9.42
C ALA A 779 0.31 12.09 10.17
N LEU A 780 1.46 11.55 10.58
CA LEU A 780 1.55 10.31 11.35
C LEU A 780 1.10 10.47 12.80
N SER A 781 1.26 11.66 13.39
CA SER A 781 0.90 11.90 14.79
C SER A 781 -0.61 12.03 15.04
N ARG A 782 -1.41 12.28 13.99
CA ARG A 782 -2.85 12.51 14.10
C ARG A 782 -3.63 11.83 12.98
N ASP A 783 -4.60 11.00 13.32
CA ASP A 783 -5.38 10.21 12.36
C ASP A 783 -6.38 11.04 11.53
N ASP A 784 -6.77 12.20 12.01
CA ASP A 784 -7.71 13.12 11.37
C ASP A 784 -7.06 14.03 10.31
N ILE A 785 -5.73 13.99 10.15
CA ILE A 785 -4.99 14.81 9.19
C ILE A 785 -4.51 13.96 8.04
N GLN A 786 -4.90 14.32 6.82
CA GLN A 786 -4.40 13.67 5.61
C GLN A 786 -3.04 14.25 5.20
N ARG A 787 -2.21 13.41 4.58
CA ARG A 787 -0.94 13.83 4.05
C ARG A 787 -1.06 14.15 2.56
N LEU A 788 -0.87 15.40 2.17
CA LEU A 788 -0.79 15.80 0.76
C LEU A 788 0.60 15.48 0.20
N SER A 789 0.64 14.65 -0.82
CA SER A 789 1.82 14.28 -1.58
C SER A 789 1.53 14.37 -3.07
N TRP A 790 2.55 14.15 -3.93
CA TRP A 790 2.34 14.03 -5.38
C TRP A 790 1.45 12.83 -5.76
N GLU A 791 1.38 11.82 -4.90
CA GLU A 791 0.60 10.59 -5.10
C GLU A 791 -0.78 10.64 -4.43
N HIS A 792 -1.07 11.68 -3.64
CA HIS A 792 -2.37 11.81 -2.98
C HIS A 792 -3.51 11.84 -4.01
N PRO A 793 -4.63 11.13 -3.79
CA PRO A 793 -5.74 11.05 -4.75
C PRO A 793 -6.22 12.41 -5.25
N LEU A 794 -6.36 13.40 -4.35
CA LEU A 794 -6.74 14.77 -4.73
C LEU A 794 -5.71 15.39 -5.69
N THR A 795 -4.43 15.24 -5.44
CA THR A 795 -3.34 15.77 -6.29
C THR A 795 -3.37 15.11 -7.66
N ARG A 796 -3.46 13.79 -7.70
CA ARG A 796 -3.50 13.00 -8.95
C ARG A 796 -4.74 13.32 -9.77
N GLU A 797 -5.89 13.44 -9.14
CA GLU A 797 -7.13 13.83 -9.83
C GLU A 797 -7.05 15.23 -10.42
N MET A 798 -6.55 16.23 -9.68
CA MET A 798 -6.36 17.58 -10.21
C MET A 798 -5.37 17.58 -11.38
N MET A 799 -4.26 16.84 -11.29
CA MET A 799 -3.30 16.71 -12.39
C MET A 799 -3.94 16.06 -13.61
N GLY A 800 -4.66 14.96 -13.45
CA GLY A 800 -5.37 14.25 -14.51
C GLY A 800 -6.35 15.19 -15.23
N ARG A 801 -7.24 15.86 -14.50
CA ARG A 801 -8.22 16.79 -15.08
C ARG A 801 -7.60 17.95 -15.84
N ILE A 802 -6.44 18.45 -15.40
CA ILE A 802 -5.73 19.49 -16.13
C ILE A 802 -5.16 18.92 -17.43
N LEU A 803 -4.54 17.74 -17.40
CA LEU A 803 -3.84 17.18 -18.56
C LEU A 803 -4.79 16.56 -19.59
N ASP A 804 -5.88 15.96 -19.17
CA ASP A 804 -6.81 15.27 -20.07
C ASP A 804 -7.98 16.15 -20.51
N GLY A 805 -8.27 17.21 -19.72
CA GLY A 805 -9.27 18.21 -20.06
C GLY A 805 -8.76 19.31 -20.98
N THR A 806 -9.67 20.24 -21.29
CA THR A 806 -9.38 21.42 -22.13
C THR A 806 -8.91 22.64 -21.32
N MET A 807 -8.83 22.54 -20.00
CA MET A 807 -8.45 23.62 -19.10
C MET A 807 -7.01 24.09 -19.40
N GLY A 808 -6.87 25.37 -19.75
CA GLY A 808 -5.58 25.97 -20.01
C GLY A 808 -4.92 25.57 -21.33
N ASN A 809 -5.61 24.85 -22.23
CA ASN A 809 -5.01 24.47 -23.51
C ASN A 809 -4.93 25.59 -24.53
N THR A 810 -5.62 26.73 -24.31
CA THR A 810 -5.53 27.93 -25.14
C THR A 810 -5.46 29.19 -24.27
N ALA A 811 -4.54 30.09 -24.56
CA ALA A 811 -4.44 31.35 -23.85
C ALA A 811 -4.03 32.51 -24.76
N LEU A 812 -4.33 33.74 -24.35
CA LEU A 812 -3.81 34.95 -24.97
C LEU A 812 -3.33 35.92 -23.89
N ALA A 813 -2.14 36.48 -24.10
CA ALA A 813 -1.50 37.37 -23.15
C ALA A 813 -0.84 38.59 -23.84
N LEU A 814 -0.67 39.68 -23.10
CA LEU A 814 0.10 40.83 -23.52
C LEU A 814 1.48 40.81 -22.88
N LEU A 815 2.51 41.04 -23.70
CA LEU A 815 3.87 41.26 -23.22
C LEU A 815 4.23 42.74 -23.30
N ARG A 816 4.54 43.34 -22.15
CA ARG A 816 5.09 44.72 -22.12
C ARG A 816 6.57 44.66 -21.80
N HIS A 817 7.39 44.90 -22.80
CA HIS A 817 8.82 44.90 -22.64
C HIS A 817 9.48 46.05 -23.42
N PRO A 818 10.32 46.89 -22.79
CA PRO A 818 10.87 48.08 -23.42
C PRO A 818 11.76 47.82 -24.65
N ALA A 819 12.33 46.61 -24.75
CA ALA A 819 13.21 46.23 -25.85
C ALA A 819 12.45 45.64 -27.06
N ILE A 820 11.12 45.44 -26.99
CA ILE A 820 10.35 44.80 -28.06
C ILE A 820 9.30 45.81 -28.58
N SER A 821 9.25 46.00 -29.88
CA SER A 821 8.25 46.88 -30.50
C SER A 821 6.83 46.36 -30.30
N SER A 822 5.89 47.29 -30.07
CA SER A 822 4.47 47.00 -29.88
C SER A 822 3.84 46.43 -31.15
N GLY A 823 2.82 45.58 -31.00
CA GLY A 823 2.04 44.97 -32.08
C GLY A 823 2.64 43.68 -32.69
N ARG A 824 3.77 43.17 -32.20
CA ARG A 824 4.35 41.93 -32.67
C ARG A 824 3.63 40.73 -32.08
N LEU A 825 3.50 39.68 -32.89
CA LEU A 825 2.88 38.42 -32.53
C LEU A 825 3.95 37.37 -32.18
N MET A 826 3.74 36.62 -31.12
CA MET A 826 4.47 35.39 -30.82
C MET A 826 3.47 34.27 -30.49
N ALA A 827 3.82 33.06 -30.88
CA ALA A 827 3.07 31.86 -30.52
C ALA A 827 3.94 30.94 -29.66
N GLU A 828 3.47 30.63 -28.49
CA GLU A 828 4.06 29.64 -27.60
C GLU A 828 3.22 28.38 -27.67
N LEU A 829 3.84 27.31 -28.17
CA LEU A 829 3.21 26.02 -28.42
C LEU A 829 3.84 25.00 -27.49
N VAL A 830 3.01 24.20 -26.86
CA VAL A 830 3.46 23.08 -26.03
C VAL A 830 2.92 21.80 -26.65
N PHE A 831 3.81 20.96 -27.07
CA PHE A 831 3.48 19.61 -27.53
C PHE A 831 3.78 18.63 -26.41
N ARG A 832 3.03 17.53 -26.38
CA ARG A 832 3.36 16.39 -25.51
C ARG A 832 3.53 15.12 -26.32
N THR A 833 4.43 14.26 -25.90
CA THR A 833 4.53 12.91 -26.46
C THR A 833 3.27 12.13 -26.07
N HIS A 834 2.75 11.41 -27.06
CA HIS A 834 1.63 10.50 -26.90
C HIS A 834 2.03 9.13 -27.46
N CYS A 835 1.99 8.14 -26.62
CA CYS A 835 2.31 6.76 -26.96
C CYS A 835 1.18 5.87 -26.45
N PRO A 836 0.31 5.37 -27.34
CA PRO A 836 -0.73 4.43 -26.93
C PRO A 836 -0.09 3.08 -26.59
N ALA A 837 -0.20 2.70 -25.32
CA ALA A 837 0.32 1.43 -24.79
C ALA A 837 -0.55 0.94 -23.65
N PRO A 838 -0.65 -0.39 -23.42
CA PRO A 838 -1.30 -0.93 -22.23
C PRO A 838 -0.67 -0.38 -20.95
N ARG A 839 -1.49 -0.06 -19.96
CA ARG A 839 -1.01 0.42 -18.65
C ARG A 839 -0.07 -0.58 -17.97
N SER A 840 -0.33 -1.87 -18.15
CA SER A 840 0.49 -2.96 -17.61
C SER A 840 1.98 -2.91 -18.03
N LEU A 841 2.30 -2.29 -19.15
CA LEU A 841 3.69 -2.05 -19.58
C LEU A 841 4.39 -0.97 -18.76
N HIS A 842 3.65 -0.13 -18.03
CA HIS A 842 4.20 1.00 -17.26
C HIS A 842 5.23 1.81 -18.07
N LEU A 843 4.86 2.14 -19.32
CA LEU A 843 5.70 2.88 -20.25
C LEU A 843 6.21 4.20 -19.68
N ASN A 844 5.38 4.87 -18.86
CA ASN A 844 5.67 6.19 -18.29
C ASN A 844 6.96 6.23 -17.44
N ARG A 845 7.41 5.12 -16.89
CA ARG A 845 8.70 5.07 -16.18
C ARG A 845 9.91 5.36 -17.08
N PHE A 846 9.77 5.10 -18.37
CA PHE A 846 10.81 5.33 -19.37
C PHE A 846 10.50 6.51 -20.27
N LEU A 847 9.27 6.62 -20.74
CA LEU A 847 8.79 7.63 -21.68
C LEU A 847 7.44 8.20 -21.22
N PRO A 848 7.39 8.97 -20.09
CA PRO A 848 6.16 9.65 -19.70
C PRO A 848 5.81 10.74 -20.71
N PRO A 849 4.57 11.25 -20.71
CA PRO A 849 4.17 12.41 -21.48
C PRO A 849 5.16 13.56 -21.29
N THR A 850 5.98 13.79 -22.32
CA THR A 850 7.11 14.73 -22.28
C THR A 850 6.74 16.00 -23.01
N ALA A 851 6.93 17.16 -22.38
CA ALA A 851 6.65 18.45 -22.95
C ALA A 851 7.75 18.88 -23.93
N VAL A 852 7.35 19.26 -25.15
CA VAL A 852 8.19 19.97 -26.11
C VAL A 852 7.61 21.38 -26.29
N ARG A 853 8.33 22.39 -25.81
CA ARG A 853 7.93 23.78 -25.89
C ARG A 853 8.57 24.40 -27.13
N VAL A 854 7.78 25.08 -27.95
CA VAL A 854 8.24 25.86 -29.11
C VAL A 854 7.70 27.29 -29.02
N LEU A 855 8.58 28.26 -29.00
CA LEU A 855 8.23 29.67 -29.01
C LEU A 855 8.65 30.30 -30.34
N LEU A 856 7.69 30.73 -31.15
CA LEU A 856 7.92 31.36 -32.44
C LEU A 856 7.54 32.84 -32.41
N ASP A 857 8.31 33.67 -33.10
CA ASP A 857 7.89 35.06 -33.42
C ASP A 857 7.06 35.09 -34.69
N GLU A 858 6.57 36.30 -35.06
CA GLU A 858 5.74 36.50 -36.25
C GLU A 858 6.39 36.15 -37.60
N SER A 859 7.71 36.01 -37.64
CA SER A 859 8.47 35.58 -38.83
C SER A 859 8.71 34.06 -38.85
N GLY A 860 8.26 33.32 -37.83
CA GLY A 860 8.52 31.90 -37.65
C GLY A 860 9.89 31.59 -37.03
N ALA A 861 10.62 32.61 -36.55
CA ALA A 861 11.93 32.36 -35.90
C ALA A 861 11.73 31.71 -34.52
N ASN A 862 12.44 30.62 -34.26
CA ASN A 862 12.37 29.90 -33.00
C ASN A 862 13.16 30.62 -31.89
N LEU A 863 12.44 31.07 -30.86
CA LEU A 863 12.96 31.80 -29.71
C LEU A 863 13.08 30.92 -28.44
N THR A 864 12.77 29.64 -28.51
CA THR A 864 12.68 28.72 -27.35
C THR A 864 13.95 28.73 -26.50
N GLY A 865 15.11 28.64 -27.14
CA GLY A 865 16.42 28.63 -26.47
C GLY A 865 16.85 30.01 -25.93
N LYS A 866 16.17 31.11 -26.32
CA LYS A 866 16.51 32.48 -25.90
C LYS A 866 15.63 32.99 -24.76
N ILE A 867 14.40 32.49 -24.64
CA ILE A 867 13.40 32.99 -23.70
C ILE A 867 12.85 31.82 -22.89
N SER A 868 13.19 31.78 -21.61
CA SER A 868 12.69 30.75 -20.70
C SER A 868 11.19 30.92 -20.41
N PHE A 869 10.49 29.82 -20.13
CA PHE A 869 9.07 29.83 -19.79
C PHE A 869 8.79 30.74 -18.57
N THR A 870 9.56 30.60 -17.51
CA THR A 870 9.38 31.37 -16.26
C THR A 870 9.60 32.85 -16.49
N GLY A 871 10.68 33.20 -17.20
CA GLY A 871 10.99 34.60 -17.52
C GLY A 871 9.92 35.25 -18.40
N LEU A 872 9.32 34.52 -19.33
CA LEU A 872 8.22 35.00 -20.18
C LEU A 872 6.96 35.17 -19.34
N SER A 873 6.52 34.16 -18.63
CA SER A 873 5.27 34.14 -17.85
C SER A 873 5.19 35.24 -16.80
N GLN A 874 6.30 35.59 -16.16
CA GLN A 874 6.35 36.69 -15.17
C GLN A 874 6.03 38.07 -15.74
N ASN A 875 6.24 38.27 -17.04
CA ASN A 875 6.06 39.56 -17.71
C ASN A 875 4.77 39.67 -18.52
N LEU A 876 3.93 38.62 -18.48
CA LEU A 876 2.67 38.60 -19.22
C LEU A 876 1.52 39.25 -18.43
N GLN A 877 0.66 39.92 -19.12
CA GLN A 877 -0.53 40.59 -18.59
C GLN A 877 -1.80 39.99 -19.19
N LYS A 878 -2.88 40.05 -18.41
CA LYS A 878 -4.21 39.55 -18.80
C LYS A 878 -4.80 40.39 -19.93
N VAL A 879 -5.56 39.76 -20.81
CA VAL A 879 -6.30 40.38 -21.91
C VAL A 879 -7.79 40.16 -21.68
N ASN A 880 -8.60 41.14 -22.05
CA ASN A 880 -10.04 40.98 -22.03
C ASN A 880 -10.49 39.98 -23.12
N LYS A 881 -11.44 39.08 -22.79
CA LYS A 881 -11.93 38.04 -23.71
C LYS A 881 -12.44 38.56 -25.04
N SER A 882 -13.11 39.75 -25.08
CA SER A 882 -13.57 40.36 -26.31
C SER A 882 -12.40 40.77 -27.22
N MET A 883 -11.40 41.44 -26.65
CA MET A 883 -10.19 41.87 -27.38
C MET A 883 -9.41 40.65 -27.86
N ALA A 884 -9.36 39.58 -27.07
CA ALA A 884 -8.69 38.34 -27.45
C ALA A 884 -9.29 37.71 -28.70
N ARG A 885 -10.62 37.63 -28.77
CA ARG A 885 -11.33 37.11 -29.95
C ARG A 885 -11.08 37.96 -31.21
N ASP A 886 -11.12 39.27 -31.07
CA ASP A 886 -10.91 40.18 -32.20
C ASP A 886 -9.46 40.07 -32.74
N LEU A 887 -8.50 39.97 -31.85
CA LEU A 887 -7.08 39.77 -32.18
C LEU A 887 -6.84 38.45 -32.92
N ILE A 888 -7.40 37.33 -32.41
CA ILE A 888 -7.29 36.02 -33.04
C ILE A 888 -7.90 36.04 -34.44
N LYS A 889 -9.11 36.59 -34.58
CA LYS A 889 -9.74 36.70 -35.88
C LYS A 889 -8.92 37.53 -36.88
N SER A 890 -8.33 38.63 -36.43
CA SER A 890 -7.52 39.51 -37.30
C SER A 890 -6.20 38.89 -37.73
N ARG A 891 -5.70 37.89 -37.03
CA ARG A 891 -4.41 37.20 -37.26
C ARG A 891 -4.58 35.73 -37.58
N HIS A 892 -5.78 35.28 -37.95
CA HIS A 892 -6.13 33.87 -38.12
C HIS A 892 -5.18 33.09 -39.03
N ASP A 893 -4.87 33.61 -40.23
CA ASP A 893 -4.01 32.94 -41.21
C ASP A 893 -2.56 32.88 -40.74
N GLN A 894 -2.07 33.95 -40.10
CA GLN A 894 -0.73 33.97 -39.51
C GLN A 894 -0.59 32.98 -38.36
N LEU A 895 -1.62 32.86 -37.52
CA LEU A 895 -1.64 31.86 -36.44
C LEU A 895 -1.63 30.42 -36.98
N ARG A 896 -2.38 30.16 -38.06
CA ARG A 896 -2.41 28.87 -38.73
C ARG A 896 -1.04 28.47 -39.26
N GLU A 897 -0.33 29.42 -39.87
CA GLU A 897 1.03 29.21 -40.35
C GLU A 897 2.02 28.93 -39.22
N LEU A 898 1.96 29.71 -38.12
CA LEU A 898 2.81 29.51 -36.93
C LEU A 898 2.54 28.16 -36.25
N LEU A 899 1.29 27.70 -36.19
CA LEU A 899 0.96 26.37 -35.66
C LEU A 899 1.63 25.26 -36.49
N THR A 900 1.55 25.35 -37.83
CA THR A 900 2.18 24.33 -38.73
C THR A 900 3.71 24.38 -38.66
N GLN A 901 4.31 25.55 -38.56
CA GLN A 901 5.74 25.68 -38.37
C GLN A 901 6.20 25.14 -37.01
N GLY A 902 5.44 25.42 -35.94
CA GLY A 902 5.73 24.93 -34.62
C GLY A 902 5.64 23.40 -34.50
N GLU A 903 4.71 22.80 -35.20
CA GLU A 903 4.61 21.34 -35.32
C GLU A 903 5.88 20.75 -35.96
N SER A 904 6.34 21.31 -37.09
CA SER A 904 7.57 20.88 -37.74
C SER A 904 8.82 21.10 -36.88
N GLU A 905 8.87 22.17 -36.07
CA GLU A 905 9.98 22.40 -35.13
C GLU A 905 9.96 21.39 -33.98
N ALA A 906 8.79 21.08 -33.44
CA ALA A 906 8.64 20.11 -32.35
C ALA A 906 8.99 18.68 -32.81
N GLU A 907 8.59 18.29 -34.02
CA GLU A 907 8.89 16.96 -34.59
C GLU A 907 10.40 16.67 -34.68
N ARG A 908 11.23 17.69 -34.77
CA ARG A 908 12.70 17.50 -34.76
C ARG A 908 13.25 17.04 -33.43
N GLU A 909 12.55 17.32 -32.34
CA GLU A 909 12.94 16.90 -30.97
C GLU A 909 12.52 15.44 -30.66
N LEU A 910 11.50 14.92 -31.33
CA LEU A 910 10.89 13.63 -31.04
C LEU A 910 11.89 12.47 -31.06
N PRO A 911 12.78 12.32 -32.08
CA PRO A 911 13.73 11.22 -32.11
C PRO A 911 14.65 11.17 -30.89
N SER A 912 15.11 12.33 -30.43
CA SER A 912 15.98 12.42 -29.24
C SER A 912 15.27 12.00 -27.95
N ILE A 913 13.98 12.28 -27.86
CA ILE A 913 13.15 11.92 -26.70
C ILE A 913 12.92 10.41 -26.68
N ILE A 914 12.61 9.81 -27.83
CA ILE A 914 12.45 8.35 -27.98
C ILE A 914 13.75 7.64 -27.65
N GLU A 915 14.87 8.06 -28.25
CA GLU A 915 16.20 7.46 -28.02
C GLU A 915 16.59 7.52 -26.54
N ALA A 916 16.31 8.63 -25.85
CA ALA A 916 16.56 8.76 -24.42
C ALA A 916 15.65 7.85 -23.57
N GLY A 917 14.41 7.60 -24.02
CA GLY A 917 13.50 6.63 -23.40
C GLY A 917 13.98 5.21 -23.56
N GLU A 918 14.31 4.81 -24.79
CA GLU A 918 14.84 3.49 -25.11
C GLU A 918 16.15 3.17 -24.39
N LYS A 919 17.06 4.16 -24.33
CA LYS A 919 18.31 3.99 -23.59
C LYS A 919 18.06 3.64 -22.13
N ARG A 920 17.18 4.40 -21.44
CA ARG A 920 16.82 4.11 -20.05
C ARG A 920 16.18 2.73 -19.89
N MET A 921 15.29 2.37 -20.81
CA MET A 921 14.63 1.06 -20.81
C MET A 921 15.66 -0.07 -20.93
N ARG A 922 16.57 0.03 -21.91
CA ARG A 922 17.61 -0.98 -22.12
C ARG A 922 18.56 -1.07 -20.93
N GLU A 923 19.04 0.05 -20.41
CA GLU A 923 19.92 0.05 -19.24
C GLU A 923 19.30 -0.68 -18.04
N GLN A 924 18.00 -0.52 -17.81
CA GLN A 924 17.30 -1.14 -16.70
C GLN A 924 16.90 -2.59 -16.98
N LEU A 925 16.23 -2.85 -18.12
CA LEU A 925 15.65 -4.18 -18.39
C LEU A 925 16.71 -5.18 -18.89
N ASP A 926 17.69 -4.76 -19.70
CA ASP A 926 18.76 -5.64 -20.13
C ASP A 926 19.66 -6.03 -18.95
N GLY A 927 19.90 -5.09 -18.02
CA GLY A 927 20.61 -5.38 -16.78
C GLY A 927 19.87 -6.40 -15.90
N GLU A 928 18.56 -6.23 -15.73
CA GLU A 928 17.76 -7.17 -14.94
C GLU A 928 17.61 -8.53 -15.64
N LEU A 929 17.45 -8.54 -16.96
CA LEU A 929 17.38 -9.77 -17.75
C LEU A 929 18.67 -10.58 -17.64
N ALA A 930 19.83 -9.93 -17.82
CA ALA A 930 21.14 -10.57 -17.67
C ALA A 930 21.34 -11.11 -16.25
N ARG A 931 20.90 -10.35 -15.24
CA ARG A 931 20.93 -10.80 -13.83
C ARG A 931 20.04 -12.02 -13.61
N LEU A 932 18.79 -12.01 -14.08
CA LEU A 932 17.87 -13.15 -13.94
C LEU A 932 18.38 -14.39 -14.66
N GLN A 933 18.93 -14.25 -15.86
CA GLN A 933 19.50 -15.35 -16.62
C GLN A 933 20.71 -15.97 -15.90
N ALA A 934 21.62 -15.16 -15.39
CA ALA A 934 22.74 -15.64 -14.61
C ALA A 934 22.30 -16.32 -13.29
N LEU A 935 21.26 -15.81 -12.65
CA LEU A 935 20.70 -16.42 -11.44
C LEU A 935 19.99 -17.74 -11.75
N ALA A 936 19.27 -17.85 -12.87
CA ALA A 936 18.55 -19.07 -13.24
C ALA A 936 19.46 -20.28 -13.47
N GLU A 937 20.73 -20.05 -13.85
CA GLU A 937 21.72 -21.13 -13.98
C GLU A 937 22.01 -21.83 -12.63
N HIS A 938 21.78 -21.14 -11.50
CA HIS A 938 22.21 -21.61 -10.18
C HIS A 938 21.11 -21.56 -9.11
N ASN A 939 20.07 -20.77 -9.32
CA ASN A 939 18.97 -20.62 -8.36
C ASN A 939 17.62 -21.04 -8.97
N PRO A 940 17.08 -22.20 -8.58
CA PRO A 940 15.81 -22.69 -9.09
C PRO A 940 14.58 -21.87 -8.69
N ALA A 941 14.75 -20.86 -7.83
CA ALA A 941 13.67 -19.92 -7.49
C ALA A 941 13.44 -18.85 -8.58
N VAL A 942 14.31 -18.77 -9.59
CA VAL A 942 14.11 -17.94 -10.79
C VAL A 942 13.34 -18.74 -11.81
N ARG A 943 12.09 -18.37 -12.05
CA ARG A 943 11.23 -19.10 -13.00
C ARG A 943 11.47 -18.65 -14.44
N ASP A 944 11.49 -19.58 -15.38
CA ASP A 944 11.61 -19.27 -16.82
C ASP A 944 10.51 -18.29 -17.27
N VAL A 945 9.31 -18.41 -16.70
CA VAL A 945 8.19 -17.50 -16.98
C VAL A 945 8.52 -16.03 -16.66
N GLU A 946 9.35 -15.75 -15.64
CA GLU A 946 9.78 -14.40 -15.30
C GLU A 946 10.72 -13.84 -16.36
N ILE A 947 11.67 -14.63 -16.83
CA ILE A 947 12.63 -14.26 -17.89
C ILE A 947 11.90 -14.01 -19.22
N ASP A 948 10.99 -14.90 -19.57
CA ASP A 948 10.16 -14.77 -20.78
C ASP A 948 9.23 -13.55 -20.71
N ALA A 949 8.64 -13.30 -19.55
CA ALA A 949 7.77 -12.15 -19.34
C ALA A 949 8.56 -10.84 -19.47
N LEU A 950 9.73 -10.75 -18.84
CA LEU A 950 10.59 -9.57 -18.92
C LEU A 950 11.10 -9.34 -20.36
N SER A 951 11.44 -10.40 -21.08
CA SER A 951 11.84 -10.33 -22.48
C SER A 951 10.70 -9.82 -23.37
N ARG A 952 9.48 -10.32 -23.16
CA ARG A 952 8.28 -9.84 -23.87
C ARG A 952 7.93 -8.41 -23.52
N GLU A 953 8.02 -8.02 -22.23
CA GLU A 953 7.81 -6.65 -21.77
C GLU A 953 8.78 -5.69 -22.44
N ARG A 954 10.06 -6.04 -22.50
CA ARG A 954 11.09 -5.24 -23.17
C ARG A 954 10.77 -5.01 -24.65
N GLN A 955 10.37 -6.08 -25.38
CA GLN A 955 10.03 -5.97 -26.78
C GLN A 955 8.77 -5.11 -26.98
N ALA A 956 7.72 -5.36 -26.20
CA ALA A 956 6.48 -4.59 -26.29
C ALA A 956 6.68 -3.11 -25.98
N LEU A 957 7.57 -2.76 -25.03
CA LEU A 957 7.95 -1.38 -24.74
C LEU A 957 8.68 -0.73 -25.91
N SER A 958 9.61 -1.45 -26.57
CA SER A 958 10.34 -0.94 -27.75
C SER A 958 9.36 -0.66 -28.88
N ASP A 959 8.47 -1.60 -29.19
CA ASP A 959 7.44 -1.46 -30.23
C ASP A 959 6.49 -0.27 -29.93
N ALA A 960 6.10 -0.12 -28.66
CA ALA A 960 5.27 0.99 -28.24
C ALA A 960 5.98 2.34 -28.39
N MET A 961 7.26 2.44 -28.01
CA MET A 961 8.04 3.66 -28.14
C MET A 961 8.20 4.11 -29.60
N GLU A 962 8.35 3.18 -30.55
CA GLU A 962 8.40 3.50 -31.98
C GLU A 962 7.09 4.12 -32.49
N SER A 963 5.97 3.81 -31.85
CA SER A 963 4.66 4.36 -32.21
C SER A 963 4.40 5.77 -31.68
N THR A 964 5.32 6.33 -30.89
CA THR A 964 5.18 7.64 -30.23
C THR A 964 4.99 8.76 -31.26
N ARG A 965 4.05 9.65 -30.95
CA ARG A 965 3.74 10.85 -31.73
C ARG A 965 3.75 12.09 -30.84
N LEU A 966 3.90 13.25 -31.44
CA LEU A 966 3.65 14.51 -30.75
C LEU A 966 2.20 14.94 -30.96
N ARG A 967 1.60 15.48 -29.89
CA ARG A 967 0.27 16.08 -29.92
C ARG A 967 0.39 17.50 -29.40
N LEU A 968 -0.28 18.45 -30.07
CA LEU A 968 -0.40 19.83 -29.56
C LEU A 968 -1.26 19.79 -28.28
N ASP A 969 -0.63 20.04 -27.14
CA ASP A 969 -1.28 20.06 -25.83
C ASP A 969 -1.90 21.40 -25.53
N SER A 970 -1.13 22.46 -25.74
CA SER A 970 -1.60 23.81 -25.44
C SER A 970 -0.90 24.87 -26.30
N VAL A 971 -1.59 25.98 -26.47
CA VAL A 971 -1.11 27.15 -27.26
C VAL A 971 -1.39 28.44 -26.55
N ARG A 972 -0.38 29.31 -26.48
CA ARG A 972 -0.50 30.67 -25.96
C ARG A 972 -0.07 31.68 -26.99
N VAL A 973 -1.01 32.57 -27.38
CA VAL A 973 -0.72 33.70 -28.25
C VAL A 973 -0.26 34.86 -27.39
N ILE A 974 0.85 35.50 -27.79
CA ILE A 974 1.42 36.63 -27.07
C ILE A 974 1.54 37.78 -28.01
N ILE A 975 0.99 38.94 -27.62
CA ILE A 975 1.06 40.19 -28.39
C ILE A 975 1.84 41.18 -27.56
N THR A 976 2.79 41.84 -28.21
CA THR A 976 3.58 42.88 -27.55
C THR A 976 2.82 44.17 -27.50
N ALA A 977 2.88 44.89 -26.40
CA ALA A 977 2.23 46.18 -26.19
C ALA A 977 3.22 47.24 -25.71
N ASP A 978 2.86 48.50 -25.88
CA ASP A 978 3.71 49.63 -25.47
C ASP A 978 3.95 49.59 -23.93
N PRO A 979 5.19 49.71 -23.45
CA PRO A 979 5.50 49.72 -22.02
C PRO A 979 4.84 50.89 -21.26
N LYS A 980 4.52 51.96 -21.90
CA LYS A 980 3.97 53.21 -21.29
C LYS A 980 2.45 53.27 -21.20
N GLY A 981 1.73 52.22 -21.66
CA GLY A 981 0.27 52.12 -21.51
C GLY A 981 -0.49 53.42 -21.80
N ARG A 982 -0.61 53.83 -23.05
CA ARG A 982 -1.59 54.81 -23.51
C ARG A 982 -2.80 54.14 -24.16
#